data_e13e69019772839a304de8a4374e5bad
#
_entry.id   e13e69019772839a304de8a4374e5bad
#
_cell.length_a   1.000
_cell.length_b   1.000
_cell.length_c   1.000
_cell.angle_alpha   90.00
_cell.angle_beta   90.00
_cell.angle_gamma   90.00
#
_symmetry.space_group_name_H-M   'P 1'
#
loop_
_entity.id
_entity.type
_entity.pdbx_description
1 polymer ?
#
loop_
_entity_poly.entity_id
_entity_poly.type
_entity_poly.pdbx_seq_one_letter_code
_entity_poly.pdbx_strand_id
1 'polypeptide(L)'
;RGDGARRLAGLAAVAAAAEIPLIAVGDVLYHAPERRALQDVVTCIREHLTLDNAGRRLEANAECHLKSADEMARLFRAAPQAIAETQHFLDRCRFSLDELSYEYPDEIRAGFATPQDALVAFAEEGARRRYPHGVPAKVRHALDHEYALIGDLGYAPYFLTVHDIVRFARAQGILCQGRGSAANSAVCYCLGVTEVDPERADLLFERFVSAERREPPDIDVDFEHERREEVIQYIYRRYGRERAGLAATVICYRGRSAIREVGKVFGLSEDAIGALAGTLWGWSAEAISNEHAHRVGFDPADPRLARVLALARELIGFPRHLSQHVGGFVITRGRLDELVPIENAAMEERTVIEWDKDDLDTLRILKIDVLGLGMLSCLRRSLDLLQKYYPACFASPVEEEIDQTERAGVDWEGGETPIQKLNEKKQTPPTLDAFGVLPSPPLRGGREKQSIAPPEWEEEDRAQLPSPRERSEWRGGVGGGEALQPSGYVDRCVTTNHASREEQEQKLRLDLSVIPPEEPAVYRMLSRADSVGVFQVESRAQMTMLPRLRPRTFYDLVIEVAIVRPGPIQGDMVHPYLRRRQGLEQVHFPSPSPAHGPPDELRQVLGKTLGVPLFQEQAMRIAIVAAGFAPSEADQLRRAMATFRRVGTIKYFRAKLIDGMAARGYPRDFAERCFNQIEGFGEYGFPESHAASFALLVYASAWIKCRYPDVFAAALLNSQPMGFYAPAQIVRDAQEHGIEVCAVDINFSDWD
;
A
#
# COMPACT_ATOMS: atom_id res chain seq x y z
N ARG A 1 -18.39 14.70 45.79
CA ARG A 1 -17.36 15.36 46.63
C ARG A 1 -18.10 16.38 47.48
N GLY A 2 -17.94 16.38 48.83
CA GLY A 2 -18.70 17.18 49.81
C GLY A 2 -18.64 18.70 49.68
N ASP A 3 -17.96 19.23 48.67
CA ASP A 3 -17.72 20.68 48.46
C ASP A 3 -18.47 21.25 47.22
N GLY A 4 -19.40 20.50 46.61
CA GLY A 4 -20.08 20.89 45.39
C GLY A 4 -20.83 22.22 45.49
N ALA A 5 -21.55 22.45 46.57
CA ALA A 5 -22.30 23.71 46.78
C ALA A 5 -21.35 24.90 46.91
N ARG A 6 -20.23 24.77 47.62
CA ARG A 6 -19.22 25.83 47.79
C ARG A 6 -18.53 26.16 46.45
N ARG A 7 -18.19 25.14 45.70
CA ARG A 7 -17.59 25.27 44.36
C ARG A 7 -18.55 25.96 43.40
N LEU A 8 -19.83 25.55 43.38
CA LEU A 8 -20.86 26.17 42.57
C LEU A 8 -21.05 27.65 42.94
N ALA A 9 -21.12 28.00 44.24
CA ALA A 9 -21.21 29.38 44.69
C ALA A 9 -19.98 30.21 44.24
N GLY A 10 -18.78 29.64 44.33
CA GLY A 10 -17.56 30.30 43.86
C GLY A 10 -17.57 30.54 42.35
N LEU A 11 -17.97 29.54 41.56
CA LEU A 11 -18.10 29.69 40.09
C LEU A 11 -19.20 30.70 39.73
N ALA A 12 -20.32 30.72 40.44
CA ALA A 12 -21.38 31.70 40.23
C ALA A 12 -20.91 33.13 40.49
N ALA A 13 -20.10 33.37 41.54
CA ALA A 13 -19.52 34.67 41.80
C ALA A 13 -18.56 35.12 40.71
N VAL A 14 -17.72 34.23 40.20
CA VAL A 14 -16.79 34.50 39.09
C VAL A 14 -17.57 34.81 37.81
N ALA A 15 -18.58 34.00 37.48
CA ALA A 15 -19.42 34.19 36.31
C ALA A 15 -20.17 35.54 36.33
N ALA A 16 -20.72 35.90 37.51
CA ALA A 16 -21.38 37.19 37.69
C ALA A 16 -20.41 38.36 37.54
N ALA A 17 -19.20 38.27 38.08
CA ALA A 17 -18.18 39.31 37.93
C ALA A 17 -17.65 39.44 36.49
N ALA A 18 -17.65 38.34 35.71
CA ALA A 18 -17.24 38.34 34.32
C ALA A 18 -18.40 38.60 33.32
N GLU A 19 -19.65 38.75 33.83
CA GLU A 19 -20.87 38.89 33.01
C GLU A 19 -21.07 37.72 32.02
N ILE A 20 -20.64 36.50 32.40
CA ILE A 20 -20.73 35.28 31.59
C ILE A 20 -21.74 34.32 32.24
N PRO A 21 -22.70 33.77 31.50
CA PRO A 21 -23.63 32.77 32.05
C PRO A 21 -22.95 31.48 32.41
N LEU A 22 -23.43 30.81 33.49
CA LEU A 22 -23.01 29.46 33.85
C LEU A 22 -23.74 28.42 33.02
N ILE A 23 -23.02 27.42 32.52
CA ILE A 23 -23.56 26.23 31.85
C ILE A 23 -23.41 24.99 32.74
N ALA A 24 -24.45 24.16 32.79
CA ALA A 24 -24.42 22.89 33.52
C ALA A 24 -23.78 21.80 32.66
N VAL A 25 -22.71 21.19 33.15
CA VAL A 25 -22.01 20.07 32.49
C VAL A 25 -21.94 18.85 33.42
N GLY A 26 -21.94 17.65 32.84
CA GLY A 26 -21.93 16.39 33.58
C GLY A 26 -20.52 15.88 33.93
N ASP A 27 -19.46 16.48 33.39
CA ASP A 27 -18.09 15.97 33.49
C ASP A 27 -18.01 14.48 33.16
N VAL A 28 -18.60 14.10 32.03
CA VAL A 28 -18.83 12.70 31.64
C VAL A 28 -17.57 12.07 31.10
N LEU A 29 -17.12 10.97 31.71
CA LEU A 29 -16.01 10.15 31.27
C LEU A 29 -16.46 8.78 30.71
N TYR A 30 -17.67 8.34 31.05
CA TYR A 30 -18.26 7.07 30.62
C TYR A 30 -19.79 7.14 30.64
N HIS A 31 -20.44 6.26 29.85
CA HIS A 31 -21.90 6.32 29.66
C HIS A 31 -22.69 5.68 30.82
N ALA A 32 -22.12 4.76 31.57
CA ALA A 32 -22.78 4.07 32.67
C ALA A 32 -21.81 3.84 33.83
N PRO A 33 -22.29 3.81 35.12
CA PRO A 33 -21.42 3.71 36.27
C PRO A 33 -20.50 2.49 36.31
N GLU A 34 -20.95 1.37 35.72
CA GLU A 34 -20.20 0.11 35.63
C GLU A 34 -18.93 0.25 34.77
N ARG A 35 -18.87 1.23 33.86
CA ARG A 35 -17.73 1.47 32.98
C ARG A 35 -16.58 2.21 33.65
N ARG A 36 -16.75 2.62 34.90
CA ARG A 36 -15.70 3.23 35.70
C ARG A 36 -14.44 2.34 35.75
N ALA A 37 -14.62 1.02 35.90
CA ALA A 37 -13.47 0.11 35.97
C ALA A 37 -12.57 0.18 34.73
N LEU A 38 -13.17 0.29 33.54
CA LEU A 38 -12.44 0.48 32.29
C LEU A 38 -11.78 1.86 32.24
N GLN A 39 -12.47 2.91 32.69
CA GLN A 39 -11.91 4.27 32.76
C GLN A 39 -10.69 4.34 33.68
N ASP A 40 -10.73 3.68 34.84
CA ASP A 40 -9.60 3.62 35.76
C ASP A 40 -8.39 2.95 35.06
N VAL A 41 -8.61 1.87 34.32
CA VAL A 41 -7.56 1.19 33.52
C VAL A 41 -7.01 2.13 32.43
N VAL A 42 -7.87 2.80 31.65
CA VAL A 42 -7.43 3.73 30.59
C VAL A 42 -6.64 4.90 31.17
N THR A 43 -7.07 5.41 32.34
CA THR A 43 -6.32 6.44 33.07
C THR A 43 -4.92 5.94 33.48
N CYS A 44 -4.83 4.71 34.01
CA CYS A 44 -3.55 4.11 34.39
C CYS A 44 -2.65 3.86 33.17
N ILE A 45 -3.21 3.45 32.03
CA ILE A 45 -2.45 3.31 30.77
C ILE A 45 -1.87 4.66 30.34
N ARG A 46 -2.68 5.72 30.33
CA ARG A 46 -2.24 7.07 29.94
C ARG A 46 -1.15 7.64 30.84
N GLU A 47 -1.29 7.43 32.15
CA GLU A 47 -0.36 7.96 33.16
C GLU A 47 0.83 7.00 33.43
N HIS A 48 0.89 5.85 32.75
CA HIS A 48 1.91 4.80 32.97
C HIS A 48 1.99 4.30 34.42
N LEU A 49 0.83 4.08 35.07
CA LEU A 49 0.69 3.66 36.44
C LEU A 49 0.06 2.27 36.54
N THR A 50 0.26 1.61 37.71
CA THR A 50 -0.58 0.49 38.10
C THR A 50 -1.77 0.99 38.94
N LEU A 51 -2.84 0.19 39.07
CA LEU A 51 -3.98 0.52 39.92
C LEU A 51 -3.56 0.77 41.39
N ASP A 52 -2.56 0.03 41.88
CA ASP A 52 -2.06 0.17 43.24
C ASP A 52 -1.35 1.51 43.48
N ASN A 53 -0.73 2.07 42.42
CA ASN A 53 0.04 3.31 42.50
C ASN A 53 -0.72 4.54 42.01
N ALA A 54 -1.91 4.36 41.39
CA ALA A 54 -2.65 5.46 40.78
C ALA A 54 -3.20 6.49 41.76
N GLY A 55 -3.59 6.08 42.94
CA GLY A 55 -4.01 6.93 44.08
C GLY A 55 -5.08 7.94 43.68
N ARG A 56 -4.76 9.24 43.81
CA ARG A 56 -5.69 10.36 43.50
C ARG A 56 -5.82 10.69 42.00
N ARG A 57 -5.10 9.98 41.15
CA ARG A 57 -5.28 10.11 39.68
C ARG A 57 -6.59 9.53 39.19
N LEU A 58 -7.14 8.58 39.99
CA LEU A 58 -8.44 7.99 39.69
C LEU A 58 -9.57 8.80 40.31
N GLU A 59 -10.74 8.78 39.67
CA GLU A 59 -11.93 9.42 40.20
C GLU A 59 -12.36 8.78 41.53
N ALA A 60 -12.89 9.61 42.45
CA ALA A 60 -13.26 9.16 43.79
C ALA A 60 -14.44 8.18 43.79
N ASN A 61 -15.32 8.25 42.81
CA ASN A 61 -16.53 7.44 42.68
C ASN A 61 -16.95 7.33 41.20
N ALA A 62 -18.07 6.65 40.93
CA ALA A 62 -18.59 6.43 39.57
C ALA A 62 -19.56 7.53 39.10
N GLU A 63 -19.50 8.75 39.64
CA GLU A 63 -20.45 9.81 39.31
C GLU A 63 -20.19 10.51 37.97
N CYS A 64 -19.02 10.32 37.35
CA CYS A 64 -18.71 10.89 36.04
C CYS A 64 -19.34 10.08 34.88
N HIS A 65 -20.55 9.56 35.08
CA HIS A 65 -21.33 8.89 34.05
C HIS A 65 -22.39 9.82 33.45
N LEU A 66 -22.86 9.45 32.23
CA LEU A 66 -23.94 10.16 31.56
C LEU A 66 -25.22 10.10 32.38
N LYS A 67 -25.79 11.24 32.72
CA LYS A 67 -26.99 11.38 33.55
C LYS A 67 -28.21 11.73 32.72
N SER A 68 -29.38 11.27 33.16
CA SER A 68 -30.66 11.70 32.58
C SER A 68 -30.93 13.19 32.82
N ALA A 69 -31.82 13.76 32.04
CA ALA A 69 -32.22 15.16 32.18
C ALA A 69 -32.79 15.43 33.58
N ASP A 70 -33.57 14.52 34.14
CA ASP A 70 -34.14 14.64 35.49
C ASP A 70 -33.06 14.65 36.58
N GLU A 71 -32.05 13.77 36.42
CA GLU A 71 -30.94 13.74 37.35
C GLU A 71 -30.06 14.98 37.25
N MET A 72 -29.83 15.52 36.05
CA MET A 72 -29.16 16.82 35.89
C MET A 72 -29.95 17.96 36.55
N ALA A 73 -31.26 18.00 36.34
CA ALA A 73 -32.13 19.00 37.01
C ALA A 73 -32.07 18.88 38.52
N ARG A 74 -32.04 17.64 39.08
CA ARG A 74 -31.88 17.40 40.53
C ARG A 74 -30.54 17.89 41.05
N LEU A 75 -29.44 17.61 40.32
CA LEU A 75 -28.09 18.04 40.73
C LEU A 75 -27.91 19.53 40.72
N PHE A 76 -28.47 20.21 39.72
CA PHE A 76 -28.37 21.68 39.55
C PHE A 76 -29.58 22.44 40.06
N ARG A 77 -30.39 21.86 40.96
CA ARG A 77 -31.58 22.53 41.53
C ARG A 77 -31.27 23.88 42.17
N ALA A 78 -30.04 24.15 42.63
CA ALA A 78 -29.60 25.41 43.18
C ALA A 78 -29.21 26.45 42.11
N ALA A 79 -29.09 26.04 40.82
CA ALA A 79 -28.73 26.88 39.70
C ALA A 79 -29.51 26.45 38.43
N PRO A 80 -30.85 26.49 38.43
CA PRO A 80 -31.65 25.98 37.30
C PRO A 80 -31.38 26.78 36.01
N GLN A 81 -30.97 28.03 36.10
CA GLN A 81 -30.55 28.86 34.98
C GLN A 81 -29.37 28.29 34.22
N ALA A 82 -28.47 27.52 34.90
CA ALA A 82 -27.34 26.88 34.26
C ALA A 82 -27.79 25.69 33.35
N ILE A 83 -28.90 25.02 33.68
CA ILE A 83 -29.54 24.03 32.80
C ILE A 83 -30.17 24.72 31.58
N ALA A 84 -30.89 25.82 31.77
CA ALA A 84 -31.46 26.60 30.65
C ALA A 84 -30.37 27.09 29.70
N GLU A 85 -29.22 27.53 30.25
CA GLU A 85 -28.10 27.98 29.44
C GLU A 85 -27.48 26.84 28.61
N THR A 86 -27.57 25.60 29.06
CA THR A 86 -27.18 24.44 28.24
C THR A 86 -27.98 24.36 26.93
N GLN A 87 -29.28 24.64 26.99
CA GLN A 87 -30.14 24.72 25.81
C GLN A 87 -29.79 25.90 24.91
N HIS A 88 -29.56 27.07 25.48
CA HIS A 88 -29.13 28.27 24.72
C HIS A 88 -27.79 28.04 24.03
N PHE A 89 -26.87 27.33 24.68
CA PHE A 89 -25.59 26.94 24.08
C PHE A 89 -25.82 25.99 22.90
N LEU A 90 -26.64 24.95 23.06
CA LEU A 90 -26.99 24.02 22.00
C LEU A 90 -27.63 24.71 20.78
N ASP A 91 -28.55 25.65 21.02
CA ASP A 91 -29.22 26.41 19.96
C ASP A 91 -28.26 27.30 19.14
N ARG A 92 -27.08 27.58 19.68
CA ARG A 92 -25.99 28.33 19.01
C ARG A 92 -25.06 27.42 18.21
N CYS A 93 -25.03 26.12 18.52
CA CYS A 93 -24.26 25.12 17.79
C CYS A 93 -25.00 24.75 16.49
N ARG A 94 -24.76 25.49 15.42
CA ARG A 94 -25.46 25.31 14.13
C ARG A 94 -24.62 24.67 13.06
N PHE A 95 -23.32 24.50 13.29
CA PHE A 95 -22.41 23.91 12.33
C PHE A 95 -22.80 22.46 12.02
N SER A 96 -22.82 22.09 10.73
CA SER A 96 -22.97 20.74 10.23
C SER A 96 -21.80 20.40 9.34
N LEU A 97 -21.35 19.12 9.36
CA LEU A 97 -20.35 18.63 8.40
C LEU A 97 -20.83 18.74 6.94
N ASP A 98 -22.13 18.83 6.71
CA ASP A 98 -22.70 19.06 5.37
C ASP A 98 -22.40 20.45 4.81
N GLU A 99 -21.95 21.41 5.66
CA GLU A 99 -21.50 22.73 5.23
C GLU A 99 -20.08 22.72 4.65
N LEU A 100 -19.32 21.66 4.87
CA LEU A 100 -17.96 21.53 4.36
C LEU A 100 -18.00 21.27 2.85
N SER A 101 -17.27 22.08 2.10
CA SER A 101 -17.10 21.93 0.67
C SER A 101 -15.65 21.69 0.34
N TYR A 102 -15.34 20.46 -0.08
CA TYR A 102 -14.01 20.15 -0.56
C TYR A 102 -13.85 20.56 -2.02
N GLU A 103 -12.82 21.32 -2.29
CA GLU A 103 -12.42 21.71 -3.63
C GLU A 103 -11.00 21.21 -3.92
N TYR A 104 -10.85 20.45 -5.01
CA TYR A 104 -9.55 20.00 -5.48
C TYR A 104 -8.79 21.14 -6.20
N PRO A 105 -7.43 21.18 -6.18
CA PRO A 105 -6.66 22.14 -6.94
C PRO A 105 -7.01 22.15 -8.44
N ASP A 106 -7.09 23.32 -9.07
CA ASP A 106 -7.50 23.46 -10.48
C ASP A 106 -6.49 22.87 -11.48
N GLU A 107 -5.22 22.73 -11.11
CA GLU A 107 -4.13 22.19 -11.94
C GLU A 107 -4.05 22.77 -13.36
N ILE A 108 -4.29 24.10 -13.47
CA ILE A 108 -4.17 24.79 -14.74
C ILE A 108 -2.72 24.76 -15.19
N ARG A 109 -2.48 24.32 -16.43
CA ARG A 109 -1.15 24.24 -17.04
C ARG A 109 -0.96 25.31 -18.09
N ALA A 110 0.20 25.95 -18.11
CA ALA A 110 0.52 26.97 -19.11
C ALA A 110 0.39 26.40 -20.54
N GLY A 111 -0.30 27.14 -21.41
CA GLY A 111 -0.52 26.76 -22.80
C GLY A 111 -1.77 25.92 -23.08
N PHE A 112 -2.57 25.58 -22.05
CA PHE A 112 -3.81 24.84 -22.20
C PHE A 112 -5.01 25.65 -21.66
N ALA A 113 -6.15 25.49 -22.31
CA ALA A 113 -7.38 26.20 -21.91
C ALA A 113 -8.02 25.56 -20.68
N THR A 114 -7.96 24.22 -20.59
CA THR A 114 -8.55 23.45 -19.48
C THR A 114 -7.57 22.39 -18.97
N PRO A 115 -7.73 21.88 -17.74
CA PRO A 115 -6.99 20.71 -17.26
C PRO A 115 -7.20 19.47 -18.13
N GLN A 116 -8.40 19.29 -18.72
CA GLN A 116 -8.70 18.17 -19.62
C GLN A 116 -7.85 18.23 -20.88
N ASP A 117 -7.69 19.42 -21.51
CA ASP A 117 -6.84 19.59 -22.69
C ASP A 117 -5.38 19.24 -22.38
N ALA A 118 -4.89 19.65 -21.21
CA ALA A 118 -3.55 19.32 -20.75
C ALA A 118 -3.37 17.81 -20.54
N LEU A 119 -4.34 17.16 -19.89
CA LEU A 119 -4.33 15.72 -19.65
C LEU A 119 -4.24 14.93 -20.96
N VAL A 120 -5.13 15.24 -21.91
CA VAL A 120 -5.15 14.60 -23.24
C VAL A 120 -3.83 14.80 -23.95
N ALA A 121 -3.30 16.03 -23.99
CA ALA A 121 -2.03 16.33 -24.65
C ALA A 121 -0.85 15.54 -24.07
N PHE A 122 -0.73 15.49 -22.74
CA PHE A 122 0.35 14.74 -22.07
C PHE A 122 0.20 13.23 -22.24
N ALA A 123 -1.02 12.70 -22.18
CA ALA A 123 -1.28 11.28 -22.43
C ALA A 123 -0.99 10.90 -23.89
N GLU A 124 -1.35 11.75 -24.87
CA GLU A 124 -1.02 11.54 -26.28
C GLU A 124 0.50 11.58 -26.55
N GLU A 125 1.21 12.50 -25.92
CA GLU A 125 2.67 12.53 -25.97
C GLU A 125 3.27 11.24 -25.41
N GLY A 126 2.77 10.81 -24.25
CA GLY A 126 3.17 9.56 -23.63
C GLY A 126 2.84 8.34 -24.49
N ALA A 127 1.67 8.31 -25.12
CA ALA A 127 1.26 7.22 -26.01
C ALA A 127 2.23 7.10 -27.21
N ARG A 128 2.62 8.21 -27.84
CA ARG A 128 3.61 8.21 -28.94
C ARG A 128 4.98 7.68 -28.46
N ARG A 129 5.40 8.03 -27.26
CA ARG A 129 6.65 7.54 -26.68
C ARG A 129 6.60 6.05 -26.36
N ARG A 130 5.47 5.55 -25.81
CA ARG A 130 5.26 4.14 -25.45
C ARG A 130 5.09 3.23 -26.68
N TYR A 131 4.50 3.77 -27.74
CA TYR A 131 4.19 3.02 -28.98
C TYR A 131 4.79 3.73 -30.20
N PRO A 132 6.12 3.69 -30.39
CA PRO A 132 6.80 4.41 -31.46
C PRO A 132 6.39 3.94 -32.87
N HIS A 133 5.86 2.71 -32.98
CA HIS A 133 5.36 2.13 -34.25
C HIS A 133 3.85 2.36 -34.48
N GLY A 134 3.21 3.16 -33.63
CA GLY A 134 1.77 3.46 -33.68
C GLY A 134 1.02 2.87 -32.47
N VAL A 135 0.04 3.62 -31.97
CA VAL A 135 -0.78 3.19 -30.84
C VAL A 135 -1.72 2.07 -31.28
N PRO A 136 -1.71 0.90 -30.59
CA PRO A 136 -2.60 -0.21 -30.93
C PRO A 136 -4.07 0.20 -30.83
N ALA A 137 -4.93 -0.37 -31.70
CA ALA A 137 -6.35 -0.03 -31.74
C ALA A 137 -7.08 -0.24 -30.41
N LYS A 138 -6.72 -1.31 -29.67
CA LYS A 138 -7.25 -1.59 -28.31
C LYS A 138 -6.93 -0.45 -27.35
N VAL A 139 -5.67 0.02 -27.35
CA VAL A 139 -5.21 1.10 -26.46
C VAL A 139 -5.84 2.44 -26.87
N ARG A 140 -5.98 2.72 -28.17
CA ARG A 140 -6.67 3.91 -28.65
C ARG A 140 -8.11 3.97 -28.17
N HIS A 141 -8.84 2.87 -28.32
CA HIS A 141 -10.22 2.79 -27.84
C HIS A 141 -10.32 3.01 -26.31
N ALA A 142 -9.39 2.43 -25.54
CA ALA A 142 -9.34 2.65 -24.11
C ALA A 142 -9.06 4.12 -23.75
N LEU A 143 -8.09 4.76 -24.41
CA LEU A 143 -7.76 6.18 -24.18
C LEU A 143 -8.97 7.08 -24.47
N ASP A 144 -9.64 6.89 -25.62
CA ASP A 144 -10.80 7.69 -25.99
C ASP A 144 -11.96 7.54 -25.00
N HIS A 145 -12.20 6.33 -24.52
CA HIS A 145 -13.20 6.04 -23.49
C HIS A 145 -12.83 6.69 -22.14
N GLU A 146 -11.57 6.55 -21.72
CA GLU A 146 -11.08 7.12 -20.46
C GLU A 146 -11.11 8.65 -20.48
N TYR A 147 -10.71 9.29 -21.59
CA TYR A 147 -10.78 10.75 -21.75
C TYR A 147 -12.19 11.29 -21.58
N ALA A 148 -13.18 10.64 -22.21
CA ALA A 148 -14.57 11.03 -22.07
C ALA A 148 -15.03 10.93 -20.60
N LEU A 149 -14.78 9.80 -19.95
CA LEU A 149 -15.25 9.57 -18.58
C LEU A 149 -14.53 10.46 -17.55
N ILE A 150 -13.21 10.68 -17.70
CA ILE A 150 -12.44 11.58 -16.82
C ILE A 150 -12.94 13.02 -16.98
N GLY A 151 -13.25 13.44 -18.23
CA GLY A 151 -13.79 14.77 -18.52
C GLY A 151 -15.17 14.98 -17.92
N ASP A 152 -16.09 14.04 -18.13
CA ASP A 152 -17.47 14.10 -17.61
C ASP A 152 -17.53 14.17 -16.07
N LEU A 153 -16.57 13.52 -15.40
CA LEU A 153 -16.47 13.50 -13.94
C LEU A 153 -15.59 14.61 -13.36
N GLY A 154 -14.89 15.39 -14.20
CA GLY A 154 -14.04 16.49 -13.77
C GLY A 154 -12.76 16.05 -13.02
N TYR A 155 -12.25 14.83 -13.25
CA TYR A 155 -11.08 14.30 -12.54
C TYR A 155 -9.73 14.62 -13.22
N ALA A 156 -9.70 15.34 -14.33
CA ALA A 156 -8.45 15.70 -15.01
C ALA A 156 -7.42 16.39 -14.08
N PRO A 157 -7.79 17.32 -13.18
CA PRO A 157 -6.85 17.91 -12.23
C PRO A 157 -6.16 16.87 -11.35
N TYR A 158 -6.89 15.86 -10.88
CA TYR A 158 -6.35 14.79 -10.04
C TYR A 158 -5.29 13.96 -10.75
N PHE A 159 -5.56 13.54 -11.99
CA PHE A 159 -4.57 12.83 -12.82
C PHE A 159 -3.32 13.68 -13.10
N LEU A 160 -3.51 14.98 -13.32
CA LEU A 160 -2.40 15.92 -13.55
C LEU A 160 -1.53 16.12 -12.32
N THR A 161 -2.13 16.14 -11.12
CA THR A 161 -1.37 16.18 -9.86
C THR A 161 -0.49 14.95 -9.70
N VAL A 162 -1.06 13.76 -9.91
CA VAL A 162 -0.29 12.51 -9.81
C VAL A 162 0.80 12.44 -10.88
N HIS A 163 0.49 12.84 -12.12
CA HIS A 163 1.49 12.94 -13.18
C HIS A 163 2.65 13.87 -12.82
N ASP A 164 2.37 15.02 -12.22
CA ASP A 164 3.39 15.99 -11.80
C ASP A 164 4.31 15.42 -10.71
N ILE A 165 3.74 14.73 -9.71
CA ILE A 165 4.48 14.05 -8.65
C ILE A 165 5.40 12.96 -9.24
N VAL A 166 4.86 12.12 -10.13
CA VAL A 166 5.62 11.06 -10.80
C VAL A 166 6.72 11.65 -11.70
N ARG A 167 6.41 12.70 -12.45
CA ARG A 167 7.38 13.41 -13.29
C ARG A 167 8.53 13.99 -12.45
N PHE A 168 8.22 14.61 -11.29
CA PHE A 168 9.24 15.06 -10.36
C PHE A 168 10.13 13.91 -9.90
N ALA A 169 9.55 12.80 -9.43
CA ALA A 169 10.31 11.65 -8.97
C ALA A 169 11.24 11.10 -10.06
N ARG A 170 10.73 10.92 -11.28
CA ARG A 170 11.52 10.45 -12.42
C ARG A 170 12.64 11.42 -12.82
N ALA A 171 12.37 12.74 -12.78
CA ALA A 171 13.39 13.76 -13.02
C ALA A 171 14.51 13.75 -11.97
N GLN A 172 14.21 13.33 -10.73
CA GLN A 172 15.23 13.10 -9.70
C GLN A 172 15.85 11.69 -9.76
N GLY A 173 15.51 10.87 -10.77
CA GLY A 173 15.97 9.49 -10.88
C GLY A 173 15.43 8.56 -9.80
N ILE A 174 14.28 8.89 -9.19
CA ILE A 174 13.59 8.05 -8.21
C ILE A 174 12.69 7.07 -8.94
N LEU A 175 12.89 5.76 -8.72
CA LEU A 175 11.98 4.75 -9.25
C LEU A 175 10.62 4.86 -8.59
N CYS A 176 9.58 4.78 -9.40
CA CYS A 176 8.21 4.78 -8.93
C CYS A 176 7.33 3.88 -9.79
N GLN A 177 6.28 3.34 -9.16
CA GLN A 177 5.34 2.41 -9.80
C GLN A 177 3.93 2.64 -9.27
N GLY A 178 3.00 3.02 -10.14
CA GLY A 178 1.58 3.03 -9.82
C GLY A 178 1.05 1.61 -9.67
N ARG A 179 0.26 1.40 -8.63
CA ARG A 179 -0.31 0.08 -8.31
C ARG A 179 -1.82 0.14 -8.13
N GLY A 180 -2.42 -1.02 -7.84
CA GLY A 180 -3.85 -1.11 -7.55
C GLY A 180 -4.71 -0.65 -8.72
N SER A 181 -5.63 0.26 -8.44
CA SER A 181 -6.60 0.74 -9.41
C SER A 181 -5.98 1.50 -10.58
N ALA A 182 -4.90 2.26 -10.36
CA ALA A 182 -4.21 3.02 -11.41
C ALA A 182 -3.69 2.15 -12.56
N ALA A 183 -3.33 0.89 -12.26
CA ALA A 183 -2.87 -0.04 -13.28
C ALA A 183 -3.97 -0.51 -14.26
N ASN A 184 -5.25 -0.16 -14.02
CA ASN A 184 -6.34 -0.41 -14.97
C ASN A 184 -6.49 0.70 -16.03
N SER A 185 -5.69 1.76 -15.97
CA SER A 185 -5.86 2.94 -16.83
C SER A 185 -4.80 3.04 -17.91
N ALA A 186 -5.24 3.14 -19.17
CA ALA A 186 -4.38 3.44 -20.29
C ALA A 186 -3.83 4.88 -20.22
N VAL A 187 -4.60 5.82 -19.67
CA VAL A 187 -4.16 7.20 -19.39
C VAL A 187 -3.02 7.17 -18.37
N CYS A 188 -3.15 6.45 -17.25
CA CYS A 188 -2.07 6.31 -16.27
C CYS A 188 -0.81 5.69 -16.85
N TYR A 189 -0.93 4.70 -17.75
CA TYR A 189 0.21 4.12 -18.46
C TYR A 189 0.90 5.14 -19.38
N CYS A 190 0.14 5.87 -20.17
CA CYS A 190 0.68 6.89 -21.07
C CYS A 190 1.31 8.07 -20.29
N LEU A 191 0.74 8.46 -19.16
CA LEU A 191 1.33 9.48 -18.26
C LEU A 191 2.58 8.99 -17.51
N GLY A 192 2.91 7.70 -17.62
CA GLY A 192 4.04 7.11 -16.90
C GLY A 192 3.78 6.86 -15.41
N VAL A 193 2.53 6.88 -14.97
CA VAL A 193 2.16 6.57 -13.58
C VAL A 193 2.31 5.08 -13.30
N THR A 194 1.97 4.21 -14.26
CA THR A 194 2.12 2.75 -14.17
C THR A 194 2.91 2.20 -15.36
N GLU A 195 3.56 1.05 -15.16
CA GLU A 195 4.28 0.31 -16.22
C GLU A 195 3.48 -0.91 -16.74
N VAL A 196 2.23 -1.08 -16.30
CA VAL A 196 1.37 -2.17 -16.77
C VAL A 196 0.79 -1.81 -18.13
N ASP A 197 1.28 -2.47 -19.17
CA ASP A 197 0.88 -2.23 -20.57
C ASP A 197 -0.57 -2.68 -20.83
N PRO A 198 -1.48 -1.76 -21.20
CA PRO A 198 -2.89 -2.08 -21.48
C PRO A 198 -3.09 -2.94 -22.73
N GLU A 199 -2.12 -3.02 -23.65
CA GLU A 199 -2.17 -3.93 -24.78
C GLU A 199 -2.07 -5.39 -24.32
N ARG A 200 -1.17 -5.66 -23.37
CA ARG A 200 -0.89 -7.01 -22.85
C ARG A 200 -1.83 -7.45 -21.74
N ALA A 201 -2.39 -6.50 -21.00
CA ALA A 201 -3.31 -6.74 -19.91
C ALA A 201 -4.76 -6.48 -20.33
N ASP A 202 -5.69 -7.36 -19.91
CA ASP A 202 -7.14 -7.16 -20.10
C ASP A 202 -7.73 -6.48 -18.88
N LEU A 203 -7.36 -5.23 -18.71
CA LEU A 203 -7.76 -4.43 -17.55
C LEU A 203 -9.19 -3.91 -17.70
N LEU A 204 -9.87 -3.67 -16.59
CA LEU A 204 -11.23 -3.15 -16.54
C LEU A 204 -11.23 -1.75 -15.93
N PHE A 205 -11.34 -0.70 -16.77
CA PHE A 205 -11.28 0.69 -16.34
C PHE A 205 -12.41 1.08 -15.40
N GLU A 206 -13.61 0.52 -15.58
CA GLU A 206 -14.79 0.76 -14.74
C GLU A 206 -14.58 0.36 -13.27
N ARG A 207 -13.58 -0.48 -13.00
CA ARG A 207 -13.14 -0.75 -11.63
C ARG A 207 -12.40 0.42 -11.00
N PHE A 208 -11.72 1.22 -11.79
CA PHE A 208 -10.96 2.39 -11.35
C PHE A 208 -11.85 3.64 -11.28
N VAL A 209 -12.54 3.97 -12.37
CA VAL A 209 -13.46 5.11 -12.48
C VAL A 209 -14.76 4.66 -13.13
N SER A 210 -15.91 5.03 -12.57
CA SER A 210 -17.21 4.81 -13.20
C SER A 210 -18.15 5.99 -12.94
N ALA A 211 -18.96 6.35 -13.93
CA ALA A 211 -19.91 7.48 -13.85
C ALA A 211 -20.92 7.32 -12.71
N GLU A 212 -21.28 6.10 -12.37
CA GLU A 212 -22.30 5.77 -11.37
C GLU A 212 -21.75 5.84 -9.94
N ARG A 213 -20.45 5.66 -9.75
CA ARG A 213 -19.83 5.65 -8.42
C ARG A 213 -19.82 7.03 -7.78
N ARG A 214 -19.64 8.09 -8.56
CA ARG A 214 -19.39 9.45 -8.04
C ARG A 214 -18.36 9.49 -6.90
N GLU A 215 -17.55 8.45 -6.78
CA GLU A 215 -16.44 8.36 -5.85
C GLU A 215 -15.15 8.68 -6.61
N PRO A 216 -14.25 9.41 -5.98
CA PRO A 216 -12.97 9.74 -6.59
C PRO A 216 -12.13 8.48 -6.85
N PRO A 217 -11.30 8.49 -7.91
CA PRO A 217 -10.33 7.44 -8.12
C PRO A 217 -9.30 7.42 -6.99
N ASP A 218 -8.78 6.25 -6.65
CA ASP A 218 -7.69 6.05 -5.67
C ASP A 218 -6.43 5.67 -6.43
N ILE A 219 -5.48 6.60 -6.54
CA ILE A 219 -4.20 6.36 -7.22
C ILE A 219 -3.11 6.17 -6.18
N ASP A 220 -2.65 4.94 -6.04
CA ASP A 220 -1.53 4.56 -5.21
C ASP A 220 -0.24 4.57 -6.04
N VAL A 221 0.81 5.25 -5.57
CA VAL A 221 2.13 5.21 -6.20
C VAL A 221 3.17 4.81 -5.16
N ASP A 222 3.88 3.73 -5.47
CA ASP A 222 5.05 3.29 -4.70
C ASP A 222 6.30 4.01 -5.21
N PHE A 223 7.11 4.54 -4.30
CA PHE A 223 8.40 5.16 -4.55
C PHE A 223 9.50 4.38 -3.84
N GLU A 224 10.75 4.60 -4.24
CA GLU A 224 11.90 4.12 -3.46
C GLU A 224 11.74 4.52 -2.00
N HIS A 225 11.80 3.54 -1.08
CA HIS A 225 11.51 3.75 0.33
C HIS A 225 12.36 4.88 0.94
N GLU A 226 13.65 4.92 0.64
CA GLU A 226 14.60 5.86 1.22
C GLU A 226 14.44 7.27 0.68
N ARG A 227 14.05 7.41 -0.59
CA ARG A 227 13.90 8.69 -1.27
C ARG A 227 12.48 9.22 -1.31
N ARG A 228 11.53 8.49 -0.74
CA ARG A 228 10.13 8.89 -0.65
C ARG A 228 9.93 10.24 0.03
N GLU A 229 10.77 10.56 1.04
CA GLU A 229 10.69 11.85 1.75
C GLU A 229 10.91 13.04 0.81
N GLU A 230 11.78 12.92 -0.19
CA GLU A 230 11.99 13.96 -1.21
C GLU A 230 10.70 14.29 -1.96
N VAL A 231 9.89 13.26 -2.26
CA VAL A 231 8.59 13.38 -2.93
C VAL A 231 7.55 14.04 -2.01
N ILE A 232 7.53 13.64 -0.73
CA ILE A 232 6.66 14.24 0.29
C ILE A 232 6.97 15.74 0.43
N GLN A 233 8.24 16.10 0.54
CA GLN A 233 8.66 17.49 0.66
C GLN A 233 8.44 18.30 -0.64
N TYR A 234 8.45 17.64 -1.81
CA TYR A 234 8.03 18.26 -3.07
C TYR A 234 6.56 18.68 -3.03
N ILE A 235 5.66 17.83 -2.52
CA ILE A 235 4.23 18.14 -2.38
C ILE A 235 4.04 19.37 -1.48
N TYR A 236 4.71 19.41 -0.32
CA TYR A 236 4.63 20.57 0.57
C TYR A 236 5.21 21.87 -0.05
N ARG A 237 6.31 21.77 -0.81
CA ARG A 237 6.87 22.95 -1.52
C ARG A 237 5.92 23.47 -2.59
N ARG A 238 5.20 22.57 -3.27
CA ARG A 238 4.31 22.92 -4.37
C ARG A 238 2.98 23.50 -3.90
N TYR A 239 2.36 22.91 -2.88
CA TYR A 239 1.01 23.27 -2.45
C TYR A 239 0.97 24.08 -1.16
N GLY A 240 2.02 24.07 -0.36
CA GLY A 240 2.05 24.68 0.97
C GLY A 240 1.48 23.75 2.05
N ARG A 241 1.94 23.95 3.29
CA ARG A 241 1.50 23.14 4.44
C ARG A 241 0.08 23.50 4.91
N GLU A 242 -0.39 24.66 4.53
CA GLU A 242 -1.76 25.13 4.78
C GLU A 242 -2.78 24.52 3.81
N ARG A 243 -2.32 23.87 2.74
CA ARG A 243 -3.18 23.27 1.70
C ARG A 243 -2.94 21.78 1.49
N ALA A 244 -1.92 21.21 2.12
CA ALA A 244 -1.57 19.80 2.01
C ALA A 244 -1.28 19.21 3.39
N GLY A 245 -1.81 17.99 3.65
CA GLY A 245 -1.59 17.26 4.89
C GLY A 245 -1.77 15.77 4.72
N LEU A 246 -1.09 14.99 5.55
CA LEU A 246 -1.29 13.54 5.61
C LEU A 246 -2.61 13.21 6.30
N ALA A 247 -3.34 12.24 5.79
CA ALA A 247 -4.51 11.68 6.47
C ALA A 247 -4.09 10.99 7.79
N ALA A 248 -5.01 10.94 8.74
CA ALA A 248 -4.83 10.16 9.95
C ALA A 248 -5.10 8.67 9.75
N THR A 249 -4.72 7.90 10.76
CA THR A 249 -5.15 6.51 10.94
C THR A 249 -5.49 6.29 12.39
N VAL A 250 -6.73 5.89 12.68
CA VAL A 250 -7.15 5.56 14.04
C VAL A 250 -6.63 4.17 14.40
N ILE A 251 -5.65 4.12 15.29
CA ILE A 251 -5.13 2.86 15.82
C ILE A 251 -5.99 2.41 16.98
N CYS A 252 -6.65 1.27 16.84
CA CYS A 252 -7.50 0.68 17.87
C CYS A 252 -6.78 -0.44 18.63
N TYR A 253 -7.20 -0.65 19.89
CA TYR A 253 -6.75 -1.79 20.67
C TYR A 253 -7.17 -3.11 20.03
N ARG A 254 -6.23 -4.03 19.91
CA ARG A 254 -6.42 -5.42 19.49
C ARG A 254 -6.03 -6.36 20.62
N GLY A 255 -6.35 -7.64 20.52
CA GLY A 255 -6.14 -8.61 21.59
C GLY A 255 -4.77 -8.55 22.25
N ARG A 256 -3.67 -8.53 21.45
CA ARG A 256 -2.30 -8.43 22.01
C ARG A 256 -2.03 -7.12 22.74
N SER A 257 -2.44 -5.99 22.20
CA SER A 257 -2.22 -4.70 22.85
C SER A 257 -3.10 -4.54 24.09
N ALA A 258 -4.35 -4.96 24.03
CA ALA A 258 -5.26 -4.89 25.17
C ALA A 258 -4.73 -5.69 26.38
N ILE A 259 -4.32 -6.96 26.16
CA ILE A 259 -3.79 -7.77 27.27
C ILE A 259 -2.48 -7.23 27.84
N ARG A 260 -1.60 -6.68 26.97
CA ARG A 260 -0.34 -6.08 27.42
C ARG A 260 -0.57 -4.87 28.32
N GLU A 261 -1.41 -3.94 27.87
CA GLU A 261 -1.64 -2.72 28.64
C GLU A 261 -2.46 -2.97 29.89
N VAL A 262 -3.55 -3.76 29.83
CA VAL A 262 -4.33 -4.10 31.01
C VAL A 262 -3.51 -4.94 32.00
N GLY A 263 -2.71 -5.90 31.52
CA GLY A 263 -1.82 -6.70 32.36
C GLY A 263 -0.81 -5.85 33.14
N LYS A 264 -0.20 -4.84 32.45
CA LYS A 264 0.71 -3.88 33.13
C LYS A 264 -0.01 -3.08 34.21
N VAL A 265 -1.21 -2.58 33.91
CA VAL A 265 -2.02 -1.81 34.87
C VAL A 265 -2.35 -2.64 36.11
N PHE A 266 -2.59 -3.93 35.95
CA PHE A 266 -2.79 -4.86 37.06
C PHE A 266 -1.47 -5.38 37.70
N GLY A 267 -0.31 -4.94 37.22
CA GLY A 267 1.00 -5.36 37.75
C GLY A 267 1.31 -6.83 37.54
N LEU A 268 0.89 -7.42 36.42
CA LEU A 268 1.35 -8.75 35.99
C LEU A 268 2.82 -8.65 35.57
N SER A 269 3.59 -9.72 35.75
CA SER A 269 4.97 -9.79 35.29
C SER A 269 5.03 -9.75 33.72
N GLU A 270 6.14 -9.27 33.19
CA GLU A 270 6.34 -9.23 31.72
C GLU A 270 6.27 -10.62 31.08
N ASP A 271 6.77 -11.66 31.80
CA ASP A 271 6.70 -13.05 31.35
C ASP A 271 5.24 -13.54 31.24
N ALA A 272 4.42 -13.25 32.25
CA ALA A 272 3.01 -13.59 32.26
C ALA A 272 2.26 -12.90 31.14
N ILE A 273 2.51 -11.59 30.93
CA ILE A 273 1.96 -10.80 29.86
C ILE A 273 2.42 -11.35 28.49
N GLY A 274 3.70 -11.67 28.37
CA GLY A 274 4.30 -12.25 27.16
C GLY A 274 3.68 -13.59 26.80
N ALA A 275 3.53 -14.50 27.76
CA ALA A 275 2.90 -15.80 27.60
C ALA A 275 1.44 -15.68 27.11
N LEU A 276 0.63 -14.84 27.78
CA LEU A 276 -0.76 -14.60 27.39
C LEU A 276 -0.86 -13.97 26.00
N ALA A 277 -0.07 -12.92 25.72
CA ALA A 277 -0.07 -12.24 24.43
C ALA A 277 0.43 -13.15 23.28
N GLY A 278 1.33 -14.10 23.59
CA GLY A 278 1.87 -15.08 22.63
C GLY A 278 0.83 -16.09 22.14
N THR A 279 -0.25 -16.35 22.90
CA THR A 279 -1.33 -17.23 22.47
C THR A 279 -2.21 -16.65 21.36
N LEU A 280 -2.15 -15.34 21.15
CA LEU A 280 -2.94 -14.64 20.15
C LEU A 280 -2.16 -14.52 18.86
N TRP A 281 -2.78 -14.92 17.76
CA TRP A 281 -2.15 -14.84 16.44
C TRP A 281 -2.27 -13.45 15.83
N GLY A 282 -1.14 -12.85 15.45
CA GLY A 282 -1.05 -11.71 14.56
C GLY A 282 -1.98 -10.52 14.88
N TRP A 283 -2.77 -10.17 13.88
CA TRP A 283 -3.70 -9.04 13.86
C TRP A 283 -5.11 -9.41 14.34
N SER A 284 -5.26 -10.56 15.00
CA SER A 284 -6.56 -11.02 15.47
C SER A 284 -7.26 -9.95 16.32
N ALA A 285 -8.51 -9.67 15.96
CA ALA A 285 -9.44 -8.91 16.79
C ALA A 285 -10.05 -9.79 17.90
N GLU A 286 -9.67 -11.09 17.95
CA GLU A 286 -10.18 -12.02 18.95
C GLU A 286 -9.68 -11.67 20.35
N ALA A 287 -10.61 -11.73 21.27
CA ALA A 287 -10.32 -11.60 22.68
C ALA A 287 -9.63 -12.86 23.21
N ILE A 288 -8.81 -12.71 24.24
CA ILE A 288 -8.24 -13.85 24.95
C ILE A 288 -9.38 -14.64 25.61
N SER A 289 -9.56 -15.88 25.19
CA SER A 289 -10.49 -16.81 25.83
C SER A 289 -9.87 -17.44 27.08
N ASN A 290 -10.71 -18.03 27.93
CA ASN A 290 -10.25 -18.78 29.08
C ASN A 290 -9.36 -19.97 28.65
N GLU A 291 -9.60 -20.58 27.51
CA GLU A 291 -8.76 -21.63 26.94
C GLU A 291 -7.34 -21.16 26.59
N HIS A 292 -7.20 -19.92 26.11
CA HIS A 292 -5.87 -19.34 25.88
C HIS A 292 -5.07 -19.22 27.19
N ALA A 293 -5.73 -18.78 28.28
CA ALA A 293 -5.08 -18.70 29.59
C ALA A 293 -4.68 -20.07 30.13
N HIS A 294 -5.57 -21.07 30.07
CA HIS A 294 -5.26 -22.45 30.44
C HIS A 294 -4.10 -23.06 29.66
N ARG A 295 -4.01 -22.78 28.35
CA ARG A 295 -2.96 -23.32 27.48
C ARG A 295 -1.55 -22.89 27.89
N VAL A 296 -1.44 -21.73 28.54
CA VAL A 296 -0.15 -21.20 29.04
C VAL A 296 -0.01 -21.33 30.54
N GLY A 297 -0.85 -22.18 31.19
CA GLY A 297 -0.70 -22.56 32.57
C GLY A 297 -1.32 -21.61 33.60
N PHE A 298 -2.16 -20.66 33.18
CA PHE A 298 -2.87 -19.76 34.06
C PHE A 298 -4.27 -20.27 34.41
N ASP A 299 -4.72 -20.06 35.63
CA ASP A 299 -6.08 -20.35 36.08
C ASP A 299 -7.00 -19.14 35.77
N PRO A 300 -7.93 -19.24 34.82
CA PRO A 300 -8.88 -18.16 34.50
C PRO A 300 -9.88 -17.87 35.64
N ALA A 301 -10.00 -18.77 36.63
CA ALA A 301 -10.82 -18.56 37.81
C ALA A 301 -10.13 -17.67 38.86
N ASP A 302 -8.83 -17.42 38.76
CA ASP A 302 -8.16 -16.43 39.61
C ASP A 302 -8.84 -15.07 39.45
N PRO A 303 -9.32 -14.45 40.54
CA PRO A 303 -10.13 -13.22 40.44
C PRO A 303 -9.39 -12.04 39.78
N ARG A 304 -8.06 -11.94 39.95
CA ARG A 304 -7.24 -10.89 39.35
C ARG A 304 -7.11 -11.12 37.85
N LEU A 305 -6.77 -12.33 37.43
CA LEU A 305 -6.67 -12.69 36.03
C LEU A 305 -8.02 -12.59 35.31
N ALA A 306 -9.10 -13.09 35.92
CA ALA A 306 -10.46 -12.97 35.36
C ALA A 306 -10.83 -11.53 35.07
N ARG A 307 -10.45 -10.60 35.97
CA ARG A 307 -10.70 -9.16 35.78
C ARG A 307 -9.83 -8.57 34.66
N VAL A 308 -8.55 -8.96 34.57
CA VAL A 308 -7.66 -8.58 33.49
C VAL A 308 -8.23 -9.01 32.13
N LEU A 309 -8.67 -10.28 32.04
CA LEU A 309 -9.25 -10.81 30.78
C LEU A 309 -10.57 -10.12 30.41
N ALA A 310 -11.43 -9.82 31.38
CA ALA A 310 -12.68 -9.13 31.18
C ALA A 310 -12.46 -7.71 30.63
N LEU A 311 -11.60 -6.92 31.29
CA LEU A 311 -11.33 -5.54 30.89
C LEU A 311 -10.52 -5.46 29.59
N ALA A 312 -9.64 -6.43 29.33
CA ALA A 312 -8.96 -6.52 28.03
C ALA A 312 -9.95 -6.79 26.88
N ARG A 313 -10.98 -7.63 27.10
CA ARG A 313 -12.06 -7.84 26.11
C ARG A 313 -12.86 -6.57 25.86
N GLU A 314 -13.18 -5.82 26.91
CA GLU A 314 -13.90 -4.56 26.80
C GLU A 314 -13.08 -3.48 26.07
N LEU A 315 -11.76 -3.47 26.23
CA LEU A 315 -10.84 -2.50 25.64
C LEU A 315 -10.64 -2.74 24.13
N ILE A 316 -10.82 -3.96 23.63
CA ILE A 316 -10.66 -4.28 22.20
C ILE A 316 -11.62 -3.44 21.36
N GLY A 317 -11.08 -2.78 20.32
CA GLY A 317 -11.82 -1.91 19.41
C GLY A 317 -11.86 -0.44 19.84
N PHE A 318 -11.51 -0.11 21.09
CA PHE A 318 -11.36 1.30 21.48
C PHE A 318 -10.18 1.95 20.76
N PRO A 319 -10.29 3.24 20.39
CA PRO A 319 -9.15 4.02 19.89
C PRO A 319 -8.02 4.04 20.93
N ARG A 320 -6.80 3.82 20.44
CA ARG A 320 -5.58 3.87 21.26
C ARG A 320 -4.85 5.19 21.06
N HIS A 321 -4.63 5.57 19.84
CA HIS A 321 -4.06 6.85 19.46
C HIS A 321 -4.35 7.14 17.97
N LEU A 322 -4.27 8.40 17.62
CA LEU A 322 -4.22 8.83 16.23
C LEU A 322 -2.78 8.68 15.73
N SER A 323 -2.62 8.13 14.53
CA SER A 323 -1.35 7.99 13.83
C SER A 323 -1.46 8.61 12.45
N GLN A 324 -0.33 8.89 11.81
CA GLN A 324 -0.35 9.32 10.41
C GLN A 324 -0.59 8.12 9.47
N HIS A 325 -1.33 8.33 8.39
CA HIS A 325 -1.44 7.38 7.30
C HIS A 325 -0.08 7.15 6.64
N VAL A 326 0.15 5.95 6.13
CA VAL A 326 1.45 5.57 5.55
C VAL A 326 1.86 6.41 4.33
N GLY A 327 0.95 7.12 3.68
CA GLY A 327 1.26 7.93 2.50
C GLY A 327 0.12 8.76 1.95
N GLY A 328 -1.10 8.67 2.51
CA GLY A 328 -2.28 9.37 1.99
C GLY A 328 -2.21 10.88 2.21
N PHE A 329 -2.02 11.63 1.13
CA PHE A 329 -2.05 13.10 1.12
C PHE A 329 -3.42 13.61 0.71
N VAL A 330 -3.93 14.55 1.49
CA VAL A 330 -5.06 15.40 1.10
C VAL A 330 -4.49 16.74 0.64
N ILE A 331 -4.95 17.20 -0.52
CA ILE A 331 -4.54 18.48 -1.12
C ILE A 331 -5.80 19.25 -1.47
N THR A 332 -5.85 20.54 -1.11
CA THR A 332 -7.01 21.40 -1.31
C THR A 332 -6.68 22.62 -2.18
N ARG A 333 -7.71 23.17 -2.83
CA ARG A 333 -7.62 24.43 -3.56
C ARG A 333 -7.44 25.62 -2.62
N GLY A 334 -8.29 25.70 -1.60
CA GLY A 334 -8.23 26.67 -0.51
C GLY A 334 -7.39 26.18 0.66
N ARG A 335 -7.56 26.79 1.81
CA ARG A 335 -6.89 26.36 3.06
C ARG A 335 -7.51 25.09 3.60
N LEU A 336 -6.69 24.11 3.89
CA LEU A 336 -7.11 22.80 4.43
C LEU A 336 -7.60 22.93 5.89
N ASP A 337 -7.06 23.89 6.66
CA ASP A 337 -7.48 24.16 8.03
C ASP A 337 -8.88 24.83 8.14
N GLU A 338 -9.49 25.23 7.02
CA GLU A 338 -10.90 25.60 6.96
C GLU A 338 -11.83 24.38 6.91
N LEU A 339 -11.29 23.21 6.56
CA LEU A 339 -12.03 21.94 6.50
C LEU A 339 -11.82 21.09 7.75
N VAL A 340 -10.57 21.00 8.23
CA VAL A 340 -10.18 20.08 9.30
C VAL A 340 -8.98 20.65 10.06
N PRO A 341 -8.85 20.43 11.39
CA PRO A 341 -7.65 20.78 12.12
C PRO A 341 -6.40 20.09 11.54
N ILE A 342 -5.31 20.84 11.48
CA ILE A 342 -4.00 20.37 11.04
C ILE A 342 -3.07 20.31 12.25
N GLU A 343 -2.51 19.13 12.51
CA GLU A 343 -1.53 18.90 13.58
C GLU A 343 -0.11 18.71 13.02
N ASN A 344 0.88 19.00 13.85
CA ASN A 344 2.25 18.59 13.56
C ASN A 344 2.40 17.09 13.77
N ALA A 345 2.98 16.38 12.80
CA ALA A 345 3.28 14.97 12.97
C ALA A 345 4.45 14.75 13.96
N ALA A 346 4.57 13.51 14.47
CA ALA A 346 5.74 13.11 15.26
C ALA A 346 7.05 13.16 14.45
N MET A 347 6.97 12.99 13.14
CA MET A 347 8.10 13.23 12.23
C MET A 347 8.18 14.72 11.90
N GLU A 348 9.39 15.27 12.00
CA GLU A 348 9.64 16.66 11.63
C GLU A 348 9.18 16.93 10.19
N GLU A 349 8.78 18.15 9.91
CA GLU A 349 8.39 18.64 8.60
C GLU A 349 7.17 17.94 7.95
N ARG A 350 6.35 17.24 8.72
CA ARG A 350 5.07 16.70 8.26
C ARG A 350 3.92 17.28 9.06
N THR A 351 2.76 17.35 8.40
CA THR A 351 1.48 17.73 9.01
C THR A 351 0.47 16.61 8.82
N VAL A 352 -0.42 16.43 9.80
CA VAL A 352 -1.47 15.41 9.80
C VAL A 352 -2.81 16.09 10.02
N ILE A 353 -3.82 15.68 9.26
CA ILE A 353 -5.21 16.07 9.51
C ILE A 353 -5.87 15.03 10.41
N GLU A 354 -6.88 15.42 11.18
CA GLU A 354 -7.51 14.53 12.16
C GLU A 354 -8.51 13.52 11.57
N TRP A 355 -8.71 13.51 10.25
CA TRP A 355 -9.59 12.56 9.55
C TRP A 355 -8.85 11.35 9.01
N ASP A 356 -9.44 10.18 9.20
CA ASP A 356 -8.95 8.92 8.64
C ASP A 356 -9.57 8.63 7.25
N LYS A 357 -9.25 7.46 6.70
CA LYS A 357 -9.74 7.05 5.37
C LYS A 357 -11.27 7.01 5.29
N ASP A 358 -11.94 6.49 6.32
CA ASP A 358 -13.39 6.30 6.30
C ASP A 358 -14.11 7.67 6.38
N ASP A 359 -13.52 8.64 7.10
CA ASP A 359 -13.98 10.03 7.13
C ASP A 359 -13.81 10.70 5.77
N LEU A 360 -12.63 10.55 5.13
CA LEU A 360 -12.36 11.10 3.80
C LEU A 360 -13.31 10.54 2.74
N ASP A 361 -13.57 9.24 2.77
CA ASP A 361 -14.51 8.58 1.85
C ASP A 361 -15.94 9.12 2.07
N THR A 362 -16.36 9.33 3.33
CA THR A 362 -17.67 9.89 3.69
C THR A 362 -17.83 11.32 3.19
N LEU A 363 -16.81 12.14 3.34
CA LEU A 363 -16.79 13.54 2.94
C LEU A 363 -16.40 13.75 1.46
N ARG A 364 -16.13 12.66 0.72
CA ARG A 364 -15.73 12.65 -0.69
C ARG A 364 -14.46 13.47 -0.96
N ILE A 365 -13.53 13.42 -0.05
CA ILE A 365 -12.24 14.11 -0.14
C ILE A 365 -11.25 13.19 -0.87
N LEU A 366 -10.61 13.74 -1.90
CA LEU A 366 -9.56 13.06 -2.66
C LEU A 366 -8.29 12.91 -1.84
N LYS A 367 -7.70 11.73 -1.87
CA LYS A 367 -6.35 11.49 -1.36
C LYS A 367 -5.44 10.93 -2.45
N ILE A 368 -4.16 11.18 -2.34
CA ILE A 368 -3.11 10.60 -3.19
C ILE A 368 -2.20 9.79 -2.27
N ASP A 369 -2.01 8.52 -2.56
CA ASP A 369 -1.16 7.66 -1.74
C ASP A 369 0.29 7.66 -2.27
N VAL A 370 1.18 8.35 -1.53
CA VAL A 370 2.63 8.40 -1.74
C VAL A 370 3.28 7.35 -0.85
N LEU A 371 3.49 6.15 -1.37
CA LEU A 371 3.92 4.98 -0.59
C LEU A 371 5.41 4.71 -0.77
N GLY A 372 6.03 4.03 0.18
CA GLY A 372 7.42 3.61 0.10
C GLY A 372 7.54 2.09 -0.07
N LEU A 373 8.32 1.63 -1.04
CA LEU A 373 8.55 0.22 -1.29
C LEU A 373 10.05 -0.08 -1.31
N GLY A 374 10.55 -0.87 -0.32
CA GLY A 374 11.96 -1.23 -0.21
C GLY A 374 12.52 -1.96 -1.43
N MET A 375 11.68 -2.76 -2.12
CA MET A 375 12.11 -3.43 -3.35
C MET A 375 12.46 -2.45 -4.48
N LEU A 376 11.80 -1.30 -4.58
CA LEU A 376 12.20 -0.27 -5.56
C LEU A 376 13.58 0.30 -5.25
N SER A 377 13.93 0.50 -3.96
CA SER A 377 15.30 0.88 -3.56
C SER A 377 16.32 -0.20 -3.93
N CYS A 378 15.98 -1.48 -3.72
CA CYS A 378 16.84 -2.60 -4.12
C CYS A 378 17.03 -2.67 -5.64
N LEU A 379 15.95 -2.53 -6.40
CA LEU A 379 16.01 -2.51 -7.87
C LEU A 379 16.80 -1.30 -8.38
N ARG A 380 16.66 -0.12 -7.77
CA ARG A 380 17.46 1.06 -8.12
C ARG A 380 18.94 0.80 -7.93
N ARG A 381 19.35 0.31 -6.76
CA ARG A 381 20.73 -0.09 -6.48
C ARG A 381 21.24 -1.15 -7.44
N SER A 382 20.40 -2.15 -7.75
CA SER A 382 20.78 -3.17 -8.73
C SER A 382 21.05 -2.56 -10.10
N LEU A 383 20.20 -1.66 -10.58
CA LEU A 383 20.40 -0.99 -11.88
C LEU A 383 21.62 -0.08 -11.88
N ASP A 384 21.90 0.62 -10.79
CA ASP A 384 23.11 1.46 -10.65
C ASP A 384 24.39 0.59 -10.63
N LEU A 385 24.38 -0.55 -9.95
CA LEU A 385 25.48 -1.52 -9.97
C LEU A 385 25.65 -2.17 -11.36
N LEU A 386 24.55 -2.51 -12.05
CA LEU A 386 24.60 -3.01 -13.42
C LEU A 386 25.24 -1.99 -14.37
N GLN A 387 24.87 -0.73 -14.25
CA GLN A 387 25.44 0.35 -15.06
C GLN A 387 26.94 0.55 -14.77
N LYS A 388 27.32 0.40 -13.50
CA LYS A 388 28.73 0.57 -13.07
C LYS A 388 29.64 -0.59 -13.49
N TYR A 389 29.18 -1.83 -13.30
CA TYR A 389 30.03 -3.02 -13.45
C TYR A 389 29.78 -3.82 -14.73
N TYR A 390 28.62 -3.65 -15.38
CA TYR A 390 28.23 -4.36 -16.61
C TYR A 390 27.81 -3.39 -17.76
N PRO A 391 28.52 -2.26 -17.98
CA PRO A 391 28.08 -1.24 -18.94
C PRO A 391 27.95 -1.78 -20.37
N ALA A 392 28.81 -2.71 -20.76
CA ALA A 392 28.79 -3.30 -22.11
C ALA A 392 27.49 -4.06 -22.43
N CYS A 393 26.77 -4.55 -21.42
CA CYS A 393 25.50 -5.27 -21.60
C CYS A 393 24.32 -4.34 -21.93
N PHE A 394 24.47 -3.03 -21.72
CA PHE A 394 23.42 -2.01 -21.84
C PHE A 394 23.81 -0.89 -22.80
N ALA A 395 25.03 -0.93 -23.42
CA ALA A 395 25.43 0.01 -24.44
C ALA A 395 24.51 -0.13 -25.67
N SER A 396 24.01 1.00 -26.16
CA SER A 396 23.16 0.99 -27.37
C SER A 396 24.03 0.63 -28.58
N PRO A 397 23.57 -0.22 -29.50
CA PRO A 397 24.32 -0.55 -30.72
C PRO A 397 24.73 0.67 -31.57
N VAL A 398 24.06 1.81 -31.37
CA VAL A 398 24.33 3.07 -32.11
C VAL A 398 25.60 3.77 -31.60
N GLU A 399 25.98 3.58 -30.32
CA GLU A 399 27.19 4.22 -29.75
C GLU A 399 28.45 3.46 -30.14
N GLU A 400 28.39 2.14 -30.34
CA GLU A 400 29.55 1.36 -30.85
C GLU A 400 29.91 1.74 -32.30
N GLU A 401 28.92 2.09 -33.12
CA GLU A 401 29.19 2.51 -34.53
C GLU A 401 29.79 3.93 -34.59
N ILE A 402 29.43 4.82 -33.67
CA ILE A 402 30.00 6.19 -33.59
C ILE A 402 31.44 6.14 -33.07
N ASP A 403 31.75 5.35 -32.05
CA ASP A 403 33.11 5.22 -31.50
C ASP A 403 34.06 4.55 -32.49
N GLN A 404 33.60 3.60 -33.28
CA GLN A 404 34.40 2.96 -34.35
C GLN A 404 34.65 3.91 -35.55
N THR A 405 33.68 4.80 -35.89
CA THR A 405 33.84 5.78 -36.98
C THR A 405 34.73 6.95 -36.56
N GLU A 406 34.68 7.41 -35.33
CA GLU A 406 35.60 8.43 -34.79
C GLU A 406 37.03 7.93 -34.71
N ARG A 407 37.24 6.66 -34.37
CA ARG A 407 38.60 6.03 -34.34
C ARG A 407 39.14 5.72 -35.71
N ALA A 408 38.30 5.65 -36.73
CA ALA A 408 38.71 5.32 -38.12
C ALA A 408 39.04 6.53 -38.97
N GLY A 409 38.83 7.78 -38.54
CA GLY A 409 39.26 9.03 -39.21
C GLY A 409 38.78 9.18 -40.65
N VAL A 410 37.53 8.79 -40.97
CA VAL A 410 37.00 8.83 -42.35
C VAL A 410 36.24 10.14 -42.58
N ASP A 411 36.80 10.97 -43.45
CA ASP A 411 36.14 12.16 -44.00
C ASP A 411 34.92 11.79 -44.85
N TRP A 412 33.77 12.39 -44.56
CA TRP A 412 32.51 12.20 -45.29
C TRP A 412 32.37 13.22 -46.40
N GLU A 413 32.60 12.80 -47.62
CA GLU A 413 32.06 13.48 -48.79
C GLU A 413 30.92 12.64 -49.43
N GLY A 414 29.69 13.16 -49.33
CA GLY A 414 28.52 13.01 -50.18
C GLY A 414 28.00 11.60 -50.48
N GLY A 415 26.98 11.13 -49.75
CA GLY A 415 26.20 9.96 -50.13
C GLY A 415 25.33 9.45 -48.99
N GLU A 416 24.13 9.00 -49.25
CA GLU A 416 23.01 8.53 -48.45
C GLU A 416 23.23 8.17 -46.96
N THR A 417 22.34 8.63 -46.09
CA THR A 417 22.43 8.47 -44.63
C THR A 417 22.42 7.00 -44.19
N PRO A 418 23.13 6.64 -43.08
CA PRO A 418 23.26 5.25 -42.58
C PRO A 418 21.95 4.56 -42.22
N ILE A 419 20.87 5.29 -42.03
CA ILE A 419 19.55 4.77 -41.61
C ILE A 419 18.89 3.90 -42.72
N GLN A 420 19.19 4.12 -44.00
CA GLN A 420 18.60 3.34 -45.08
C GLN A 420 19.25 1.96 -45.29
N LYS A 421 20.49 1.75 -44.85
CA LYS A 421 21.19 0.46 -44.98
C LYS A 421 20.94 -0.52 -43.81
N LEU A 422 20.40 -0.02 -42.71
CA LEU A 422 20.10 -0.89 -41.54
C LEU A 422 18.81 -1.71 -41.72
N ASN A 423 17.88 -1.28 -42.57
CA ASN A 423 16.60 -1.99 -42.77
C ASN A 423 16.69 -3.25 -43.65
N GLU A 424 17.78 -3.44 -44.39
CA GLU A 424 17.93 -4.63 -45.23
C GLU A 424 18.68 -5.80 -44.60
N LYS A 425 19.30 -5.60 -43.40
CA LYS A 425 20.08 -6.65 -42.69
C LYS A 425 19.40 -7.29 -41.46
N LYS A 426 18.12 -6.99 -41.24
CA LYS A 426 17.36 -7.61 -40.09
C LYS A 426 16.60 -8.85 -40.53
N GLN A 427 17.28 -9.85 -41.09
CA GLN A 427 16.75 -11.21 -41.15
C GLN A 427 17.85 -12.17 -40.69
N THR A 428 17.63 -12.72 -39.49
CA THR A 428 18.27 -13.80 -38.71
C THR A 428 19.06 -13.35 -37.48
N PRO A 429 18.61 -13.78 -36.28
CA PRO A 429 19.44 -13.67 -35.09
C PRO A 429 20.53 -14.74 -35.10
N PRO A 430 21.72 -14.49 -34.56
CA PRO A 430 22.78 -15.49 -34.47
C PRO A 430 22.40 -16.57 -33.48
N THR A 431 22.56 -17.84 -33.91
CA THR A 431 22.43 -19.05 -33.11
C THR A 431 23.52 -19.10 -32.04
N LEU A 432 23.12 -19.33 -30.81
CA LEU A 432 23.94 -19.53 -29.61
C LEU A 432 24.64 -20.94 -29.63
N ASP A 433 25.68 -21.11 -30.44
CA ASP A 433 26.49 -22.33 -30.48
C ASP A 433 27.99 -22.10 -30.36
N ALA A 434 28.44 -21.11 -29.61
CA ALA A 434 29.86 -20.82 -29.49
C ALA A 434 30.39 -20.64 -28.04
N PHE A 435 29.83 -21.34 -27.04
CA PHE A 435 30.51 -21.51 -25.77
C PHE A 435 30.52 -22.95 -25.34
N GLY A 436 31.70 -23.57 -25.47
CA GLY A 436 31.96 -24.96 -25.16
C GLY A 436 31.70 -25.29 -23.69
N VAL A 437 30.88 -26.31 -23.50
CA VAL A 437 30.58 -26.90 -22.19
C VAL A 437 31.78 -27.72 -21.75
N LEU A 438 32.42 -27.36 -20.64
CA LEU A 438 33.36 -28.26 -19.94
C LEU A 438 32.55 -29.24 -19.08
N PRO A 439 32.94 -30.54 -19.07
CA PRO A 439 32.18 -31.56 -18.36
C PRO A 439 32.42 -31.54 -16.85
N SER A 440 31.35 -31.71 -16.09
CA SER A 440 31.34 -31.87 -14.64
C SER A 440 32.02 -33.19 -14.20
N PRO A 441 32.76 -33.23 -13.07
CA PRO A 441 33.30 -34.46 -12.54
C PRO A 441 32.25 -35.28 -11.78
N PRO A 442 32.43 -36.61 -11.64
CA PRO A 442 31.44 -37.55 -11.14
C PRO A 442 31.30 -37.54 -9.62
N LEU A 443 30.06 -37.61 -9.15
CA LEU A 443 29.67 -37.82 -7.75
C LEU A 443 30.13 -39.17 -7.22
N ARG A 444 30.89 -39.19 -6.13
CA ARG A 444 31.16 -40.40 -5.31
C ARG A 444 30.34 -40.34 -4.02
N GLY A 445 29.54 -41.34 -3.85
CA GLY A 445 29.21 -42.20 -2.76
C GLY A 445 29.06 -41.67 -1.32
N GLY A 446 27.91 -41.98 -0.79
CA GLY A 446 27.31 -41.75 0.51
C GLY A 446 28.16 -41.95 1.78
N ARG A 447 27.71 -41.31 2.82
CA ARG A 447 27.85 -41.77 4.20
C ARG A 447 26.72 -41.26 5.11
N GLU A 448 26.43 -42.06 6.08
CA GLU A 448 25.37 -42.13 7.08
C GLU A 448 25.07 -40.88 7.91
N LYS A 449 23.79 -40.84 8.31
CA LYS A 449 23.24 -39.91 9.32
C LYS A 449 23.82 -40.18 10.70
N GLN A 450 24.40 -39.16 11.32
CA GLN A 450 24.51 -39.07 12.78
C GLN A 450 23.88 -37.75 13.24
N SER A 451 22.92 -37.87 14.15
CA SER A 451 22.25 -36.81 14.85
C SER A 451 23.20 -36.18 15.88
N ILE A 452 23.40 -34.86 15.81
CA ILE A 452 24.10 -34.08 16.83
C ILE A 452 23.12 -33.03 17.32
N ALA A 453 22.86 -33.03 18.63
CA ALA A 453 22.10 -32.03 19.35
C ALA A 453 22.83 -30.67 19.38
N PRO A 454 22.11 -29.55 19.46
CA PRO A 454 22.75 -28.24 19.49
C PRO A 454 23.35 -27.95 20.87
N PRO A 455 24.48 -27.21 20.96
CA PRO A 455 25.07 -26.78 22.22
C PRO A 455 24.30 -25.61 22.83
N GLU A 456 24.13 -25.69 24.13
CA GLU A 456 23.67 -24.62 25.02
C GLU A 456 24.67 -23.45 24.99
N TRP A 457 24.17 -22.22 24.83
CA TRP A 457 24.94 -20.99 24.99
C TRP A 457 24.59 -20.37 26.32
N GLU A 458 25.58 -20.23 27.18
CA GLU A 458 25.52 -19.52 28.44
C GLU A 458 25.37 -18.02 28.23
N GLU A 459 24.48 -17.42 29.02
CA GLU A 459 24.29 -15.98 29.17
C GLU A 459 25.44 -15.37 29.99
N GLU A 460 26.34 -14.62 29.31
CA GLU A 460 27.12 -13.57 29.97
C GLU A 460 27.67 -12.64 28.91
N ASP A 461 27.09 -11.43 28.83
CA ASP A 461 27.70 -10.12 28.53
C ASP A 461 26.65 -9.15 27.96
N ARG A 462 25.87 -8.58 28.88
CA ARG A 462 25.14 -7.32 28.63
C ARG A 462 26.04 -6.15 29.05
N ALA A 463 26.82 -5.64 28.14
CA ALA A 463 27.45 -4.33 28.27
C ALA A 463 26.48 -3.21 27.91
N GLN A 464 26.38 -2.25 28.79
CA GLN A 464 25.47 -1.11 28.85
C GLN A 464 25.57 -0.19 27.63
N LEU A 465 24.42 0.12 27.04
CA LEU A 465 24.26 1.27 26.16
C LEU A 465 23.76 2.47 26.99
N PRO A 466 24.30 3.68 26.80
CA PRO A 466 23.92 4.86 27.55
C PRO A 466 22.55 5.40 27.14
N SER A 467 21.83 5.99 28.12
CA SER A 467 20.47 6.51 28.02
C SER A 467 20.36 7.79 27.15
N PRO A 468 19.16 8.12 26.66
CA PRO A 468 18.93 9.24 25.72
C PRO A 468 19.09 10.65 26.29
N ARG A 469 19.60 10.81 27.54
CA ARG A 469 19.69 12.11 28.22
C ARG A 469 21.02 12.86 28.05
N GLU A 470 22.00 12.31 27.38
CA GLU A 470 23.35 12.93 27.28
C GLU A 470 23.68 13.57 25.92
N ARG A 471 22.68 13.88 25.09
CA ARG A 471 22.92 14.56 23.78
C ARG A 471 22.42 16.02 23.71
N SER A 472 22.28 16.73 24.84
CA SER A 472 21.77 18.11 24.83
C SER A 472 22.80 19.19 25.20
N GLU A 473 24.09 18.93 25.21
CA GLU A 473 25.10 19.95 25.50
C GLU A 473 26.17 20.02 24.41
N TRP A 474 25.83 20.65 23.28
CA TRP A 474 26.76 21.35 22.41
C TRP A 474 26.04 22.48 21.68
N ARG A 475 25.87 23.60 22.39
CA ARG A 475 25.61 24.93 21.80
C ARG A 475 26.71 25.86 22.25
N GLY A 476 27.45 26.34 21.30
CA GLY A 476 28.31 27.53 21.40
C GLY A 476 28.67 27.92 19.98
N GLY A 477 28.34 29.02 19.49
CA GLY A 477 28.27 30.36 19.84
C GLY A 477 28.70 31.19 18.63
N VAL A 478 28.04 32.35 18.43
CA VAL A 478 28.53 33.58 17.74
C VAL A 478 28.32 33.60 16.21
N GLY A 479 27.59 34.53 15.65
CA GLY A 479 27.66 35.95 15.63
C GLY A 479 26.77 36.54 14.53
N GLY A 480 26.27 37.71 14.77
CA GLY A 480 25.26 38.45 14.03
C GLY A 480 25.68 38.95 12.63
N GLY A 481 24.69 39.42 11.90
CA GLY A 481 24.90 40.20 10.68
C GLY A 481 23.64 40.30 9.81
N GLU A 482 22.91 41.38 9.98
CA GLU A 482 22.20 42.19 8.97
C GLU A 482 21.12 41.57 8.07
N ALA A 483 19.95 42.16 8.27
CA ALA A 483 18.77 42.06 7.39
C ALA A 483 19.03 42.74 6.02
N LEU A 484 18.72 42.00 4.93
CA LEU A 484 18.55 42.58 3.59
C LEU A 484 17.14 42.25 3.07
N GLN A 485 16.44 43.28 2.62
CA GLN A 485 15.08 43.26 2.04
C GLN A 485 15.05 42.56 0.65
N PRO A 486 13.89 42.07 0.22
CA PRO A 486 13.75 41.34 -1.04
C PRO A 486 13.68 42.30 -2.24
N SER A 487 14.57 42.18 -3.18
CA SER A 487 14.46 42.79 -4.51
C SER A 487 13.93 41.77 -5.51
N GLY A 488 12.92 42.19 -6.27
CA GLY A 488 12.22 41.39 -7.25
C GLY A 488 13.10 40.75 -8.32
N TYR A 489 12.80 39.53 -8.67
CA TYR A 489 13.34 38.83 -9.83
C TYR A 489 12.28 38.77 -10.92
N VAL A 490 12.56 39.52 -11.99
CA VAL A 490 11.81 39.48 -13.26
C VAL A 490 12.38 38.32 -14.07
N ASP A 491 11.49 37.40 -14.45
CA ASP A 491 11.75 36.32 -15.40
C ASP A 491 12.26 36.88 -16.73
N ARG A 492 13.50 36.54 -17.09
CA ARG A 492 13.97 36.56 -18.46
C ARG A 492 14.33 35.14 -18.88
N CYS A 493 13.42 34.48 -19.59
CA CYS A 493 13.72 33.33 -20.41
C CYS A 493 14.78 33.72 -21.45
N VAL A 494 16.00 33.25 -21.27
CA VAL A 494 16.99 33.15 -22.33
C VAL A 494 17.19 31.66 -22.62
N THR A 495 16.70 31.22 -23.77
CA THR A 495 16.97 29.90 -24.32
C THR A 495 18.45 29.83 -24.70
N THR A 496 19.25 29.14 -23.93
CA THR A 496 20.55 28.63 -24.35
C THR A 496 20.55 27.12 -24.14
N ASN A 497 20.64 26.40 -25.25
CA ASN A 497 20.86 24.95 -25.35
C ASN A 497 22.26 24.59 -24.78
N HIS A 498 22.36 24.45 -23.48
CA HIS A 498 23.41 23.68 -22.82
C HIS A 498 22.73 22.89 -21.70
N ALA A 499 22.29 21.68 -22.04
CA ALA A 499 21.97 20.70 -21.01
C ALA A 499 23.21 20.56 -20.11
N SER A 500 23.06 20.77 -18.82
CA SER A 500 24.16 20.62 -17.87
C SER A 500 24.65 19.16 -17.89
N ARG A 501 25.93 18.96 -17.55
CA ARG A 501 26.53 17.62 -17.49
C ARG A 501 25.69 16.66 -16.63
N GLU A 502 25.05 17.20 -15.59
CA GLU A 502 24.12 16.47 -14.71
C GLU A 502 22.82 16.05 -15.42
N GLU A 503 22.27 16.87 -16.33
CA GLU A 503 21.10 16.49 -17.14
C GLU A 503 21.44 15.45 -18.22
N GLN A 504 22.68 15.41 -18.70
CA GLN A 504 23.17 14.38 -19.61
C GLN A 504 23.46 13.06 -18.87
N GLU A 505 23.98 13.09 -17.64
CA GLU A 505 24.17 11.93 -16.78
C GLU A 505 22.82 11.34 -16.32
N GLN A 506 21.78 12.17 -16.06
CA GLN A 506 20.43 11.71 -15.76
C GLN A 506 19.72 11.04 -16.95
N LYS A 507 20.00 11.45 -18.19
CA LYS A 507 19.43 10.82 -19.40
C LYS A 507 19.96 9.42 -19.69
N LEU A 508 21.06 9.02 -19.09
CA LEU A 508 21.75 7.73 -19.30
C LEU A 508 21.46 6.71 -18.18
N ARG A 509 20.62 7.06 -17.20
CA ARG A 509 20.39 6.18 -16.06
C ARG A 509 19.44 5.04 -16.43
N LEU A 510 19.87 3.78 -16.17
CA LEU A 510 19.06 2.60 -16.43
C LEU A 510 17.73 2.64 -15.63
N ASP A 511 16.64 2.20 -16.25
CA ASP A 511 15.35 2.00 -15.61
C ASP A 511 14.85 0.55 -15.84
N LEU A 512 13.64 0.23 -15.38
CA LEU A 512 13.10 -1.11 -15.51
C LEU A 512 12.83 -1.54 -16.96
N SER A 513 12.83 -0.62 -17.93
CA SER A 513 12.60 -0.92 -19.35
C SER A 513 13.74 -1.66 -20.02
N VAL A 514 14.94 -1.64 -19.41
CA VAL A 514 16.11 -2.39 -19.92
C VAL A 514 16.01 -3.88 -19.69
N ILE A 515 15.07 -4.34 -18.86
CA ILE A 515 14.88 -5.75 -18.51
C ILE A 515 14.13 -6.45 -19.64
N PRO A 516 14.75 -7.45 -20.33
CA PRO A 516 14.10 -8.19 -21.41
C PRO A 516 12.87 -8.94 -20.91
N PRO A 517 11.71 -8.82 -21.57
CA PRO A 517 10.52 -9.56 -21.16
C PRO A 517 10.59 -11.04 -21.53
N GLU A 518 9.84 -11.87 -20.79
CA GLU A 518 9.53 -13.26 -21.10
C GLU A 518 10.75 -14.20 -21.25
N GLU A 519 11.81 -13.98 -20.46
CA GLU A 519 13.01 -14.79 -20.53
C GLU A 519 12.82 -16.16 -19.87
N PRO A 520 12.97 -17.29 -20.61
CA PRO A 520 12.67 -18.63 -20.07
C PRO A 520 13.56 -19.06 -18.90
N ALA A 521 14.77 -18.50 -18.76
CA ALA A 521 15.69 -18.82 -17.67
C ALA A 521 15.12 -18.38 -16.32
N VAL A 522 14.51 -17.20 -16.29
CA VAL A 522 13.86 -16.62 -15.10
C VAL A 522 12.74 -17.53 -14.61
N TYR A 523 11.86 -17.98 -15.51
CA TYR A 523 10.76 -18.87 -15.15
C TYR A 523 11.24 -20.27 -14.70
N ARG A 524 12.34 -20.77 -15.27
CA ARG A 524 12.95 -22.03 -14.81
C ARG A 524 13.52 -21.90 -13.40
N MET A 525 14.16 -20.79 -13.08
CA MET A 525 14.67 -20.49 -11.73
C MET A 525 13.51 -20.46 -10.72
N LEU A 526 12.47 -19.69 -11.00
CA LEU A 526 11.27 -19.59 -10.15
C LEU A 526 10.54 -20.94 -10.02
N SER A 527 10.46 -21.74 -11.10
CA SER A 527 9.84 -23.08 -11.05
C SER A 527 10.55 -24.08 -10.12
N ARG A 528 11.80 -23.79 -9.72
CA ARG A 528 12.56 -24.57 -8.72
C ARG A 528 12.43 -24.01 -7.31
N ALA A 529 11.58 -22.99 -7.12
CA ALA A 529 11.45 -22.23 -5.88
C ALA A 529 12.74 -21.51 -5.44
N ASP A 530 13.61 -21.20 -6.39
CA ASP A 530 14.79 -20.39 -6.18
C ASP A 530 14.39 -18.92 -6.21
N SER A 531 13.82 -18.46 -5.10
CA SER A 531 13.19 -17.12 -4.97
C SER A 531 13.55 -16.39 -3.68
N VAL A 532 14.66 -16.74 -3.03
CA VAL A 532 15.18 -15.99 -1.87
C VAL A 532 15.44 -14.55 -2.27
N GLY A 533 14.84 -13.60 -1.54
CA GLY A 533 14.94 -12.15 -1.82
C GLY A 533 14.12 -11.66 -3.01
N VAL A 534 13.52 -12.54 -3.82
CA VAL A 534 12.67 -12.15 -4.94
C VAL A 534 11.35 -11.63 -4.44
N PHE A 535 10.99 -10.40 -4.86
CA PHE A 535 9.79 -9.71 -4.39
C PHE A 535 8.54 -10.59 -4.45
N GLN A 536 7.73 -10.56 -3.40
CA GLN A 536 6.38 -11.15 -3.31
C GLN A 536 6.27 -12.68 -3.51
N VAL A 537 7.35 -13.41 -3.84
CA VAL A 537 7.33 -14.86 -4.06
C VAL A 537 8.29 -15.63 -3.15
N GLU A 538 8.70 -15.01 -2.05
CA GLU A 538 9.68 -15.51 -1.08
C GLU A 538 9.08 -16.15 0.18
N SER A 539 7.77 -16.05 0.41
CA SER A 539 7.14 -16.69 1.56
C SER A 539 7.11 -18.21 1.39
N ARG A 540 7.13 -18.96 2.51
CA ARG A 540 7.06 -20.45 2.47
C ARG A 540 5.90 -20.97 1.62
N ALA A 541 4.75 -20.31 1.67
CA ALA A 541 3.58 -20.71 0.91
C ALA A 541 3.80 -20.51 -0.59
N GLN A 542 4.37 -19.38 -1.00
CA GLN A 542 4.68 -19.06 -2.39
C GLN A 542 5.81 -19.96 -2.93
N MET A 543 6.90 -20.12 -2.18
CA MET A 543 7.99 -21.05 -2.56
C MET A 543 7.49 -22.49 -2.72
N THR A 544 6.50 -22.93 -1.93
CA THR A 544 5.88 -24.26 -2.08
C THR A 544 4.96 -24.32 -3.31
N MET A 545 4.37 -23.19 -3.70
CA MET A 545 3.46 -23.09 -4.84
C MET A 545 4.20 -23.06 -6.18
N LEU A 546 5.31 -22.35 -6.29
CA LEU A 546 6.07 -22.15 -7.53
C LEU A 546 6.39 -23.46 -8.29
N PRO A 547 6.87 -24.57 -7.64
CA PRO A 547 7.12 -25.83 -8.35
C PRO A 547 5.83 -26.54 -8.83
N ARG A 548 4.69 -26.24 -8.22
CA ARG A 548 3.39 -26.79 -8.61
C ARG A 548 2.77 -26.00 -9.76
N LEU A 549 2.90 -24.67 -9.71
CA LEU A 549 2.44 -23.74 -10.74
C LEU A 549 3.29 -23.85 -12.00
N ARG A 550 4.62 -23.92 -11.86
CA ARG A 550 5.59 -23.91 -12.95
C ARG A 550 5.35 -22.75 -13.92
N PRO A 551 5.62 -21.52 -13.50
CA PRO A 551 5.39 -20.35 -14.34
C PRO A 551 6.18 -20.45 -15.64
N ARG A 552 5.60 -19.96 -16.74
CA ARG A 552 6.18 -19.96 -18.10
C ARG A 552 6.02 -18.62 -18.79
N THR A 553 5.10 -17.79 -18.30
CA THR A 553 4.74 -16.50 -18.85
C THR A 553 4.57 -15.49 -17.71
N PHE A 554 4.61 -14.22 -18.06
CA PHE A 554 4.32 -13.14 -17.12
C PHE A 554 2.96 -13.30 -16.41
N TYR A 555 1.93 -13.74 -17.15
CA TYR A 555 0.61 -13.93 -16.56
C TYR A 555 0.56 -15.05 -15.51
N ASP A 556 1.44 -16.03 -15.60
CA ASP A 556 1.59 -17.04 -14.55
C ASP A 556 2.09 -16.43 -13.23
N LEU A 557 2.93 -15.39 -13.30
CA LEU A 557 3.36 -14.64 -12.09
C LEU A 557 2.21 -13.80 -11.52
N VAL A 558 1.38 -13.22 -12.38
CA VAL A 558 0.15 -12.51 -11.95
C VAL A 558 -0.75 -13.47 -11.15
N ILE A 559 -0.91 -14.69 -11.64
CA ILE A 559 -1.67 -15.73 -10.93
C ILE A 559 -0.98 -16.13 -9.61
N GLU A 560 0.34 -16.34 -9.61
CA GLU A 560 1.10 -16.71 -8.40
C GLU A 560 0.91 -15.69 -7.28
N VAL A 561 1.05 -14.41 -7.60
CA VAL A 561 0.83 -13.29 -6.66
C VAL A 561 -0.59 -13.30 -6.10
N ALA A 562 -1.59 -13.64 -6.91
CA ALA A 562 -2.99 -13.58 -6.54
C ALA A 562 -3.49 -14.84 -5.80
N ILE A 563 -2.95 -16.02 -6.13
CA ILE A 563 -3.50 -17.32 -5.67
C ILE A 563 -3.05 -17.67 -4.26
N VAL A 564 -1.83 -17.24 -3.86
CA VAL A 564 -1.30 -17.46 -2.51
C VAL A 564 -1.63 -16.26 -1.62
N ARG A 565 -2.53 -16.45 -0.67
CA ARG A 565 -3.06 -15.38 0.20
C ARG A 565 -2.76 -15.66 1.67
N PRO A 566 -2.60 -14.61 2.52
CA PRO A 566 -2.54 -14.79 3.96
C PRO A 566 -3.91 -15.21 4.50
N GLY A 567 -3.96 -16.30 5.25
CA GLY A 567 -5.18 -16.89 5.83
C GLY A 567 -5.53 -18.26 5.24
N PRO A 568 -6.47 -18.98 5.85
CA PRO A 568 -6.94 -20.24 5.27
C PRO A 568 -7.60 -19.95 3.92
N ILE A 569 -7.15 -20.64 2.88
CA ILE A 569 -7.75 -20.55 1.55
C ILE A 569 -9.16 -21.13 1.65
N GLN A 570 -10.14 -20.27 1.81
CA GLN A 570 -11.55 -20.67 1.80
C GLN A 570 -12.02 -20.75 0.36
N GLY A 571 -12.71 -21.83 0.01
CA GLY A 571 -13.35 -21.99 -1.29
C GLY A 571 -12.66 -22.92 -2.30
N ASP A 572 -11.64 -23.68 -1.87
CA ASP A 572 -11.01 -24.76 -2.68
C ASP A 572 -10.57 -24.34 -4.11
N MET A 573 -10.20 -23.06 -4.30
CA MET A 573 -9.85 -22.51 -5.62
C MET A 573 -8.48 -22.93 -6.13
N VAL A 574 -7.53 -23.14 -5.22
CA VAL A 574 -6.14 -23.51 -5.59
C VAL A 574 -6.10 -24.91 -6.23
N HIS A 575 -6.85 -25.85 -5.68
CA HIS A 575 -6.87 -27.22 -6.17
C HIS A 575 -7.43 -27.36 -7.58
N PRO A 576 -8.60 -26.77 -7.95
CA PRO A 576 -9.13 -26.83 -9.31
C PRO A 576 -8.16 -26.19 -10.33
N TYR A 577 -7.59 -25.01 -10.03
CA TYR A 577 -6.67 -24.35 -10.93
C TYR A 577 -5.44 -25.23 -11.22
N LEU A 578 -4.77 -25.73 -10.17
CA LEU A 578 -3.58 -26.58 -10.33
C LEU A 578 -3.89 -27.90 -11.05
N ARG A 579 -5.02 -28.54 -10.73
CA ARG A 579 -5.43 -29.80 -11.39
C ARG A 579 -5.65 -29.59 -12.88
N ARG A 580 -6.30 -28.48 -13.26
CA ARG A 580 -6.54 -28.12 -14.67
C ARG A 580 -5.25 -27.76 -15.37
N ARG A 581 -4.37 -26.99 -14.72
CA ARG A 581 -3.05 -26.65 -15.25
C ARG A 581 -2.16 -27.89 -15.47
N GLN A 582 -2.26 -28.88 -14.61
CA GLN A 582 -1.53 -30.16 -14.71
C GLN A 582 -2.19 -31.17 -15.65
N GLY A 583 -3.36 -30.84 -16.24
CA GLY A 583 -4.10 -31.73 -17.11
C GLY A 583 -4.86 -32.85 -16.39
N LEU A 584 -4.96 -32.80 -15.06
CA LEU A 584 -5.68 -33.78 -14.22
C LEU A 584 -7.19 -33.56 -14.21
N GLU A 585 -7.65 -32.39 -14.63
CA GLU A 585 -9.04 -32.01 -14.73
C GLU A 585 -9.26 -31.23 -16.04
N GLN A 586 -10.32 -31.59 -16.78
CA GLN A 586 -10.68 -30.87 -18.01
C GLN A 586 -11.32 -29.54 -17.70
N VAL A 587 -10.97 -28.53 -18.48
CA VAL A 587 -11.60 -27.21 -18.40
C VAL A 587 -12.87 -27.22 -19.23
N HIS A 588 -14.01 -26.99 -18.58
CA HIS A 588 -15.31 -26.90 -19.23
C HIS A 588 -15.90 -25.50 -19.05
N PHE A 589 -16.28 -24.88 -20.17
CA PHE A 589 -16.97 -23.61 -20.20
C PHE A 589 -18.40 -23.84 -20.71
N PRO A 590 -19.43 -23.82 -19.85
CA PRO A 590 -20.81 -23.86 -20.30
C PRO A 590 -21.11 -22.64 -21.18
N SER A 591 -21.97 -22.83 -22.18
CA SER A 591 -22.41 -21.77 -23.06
C SER A 591 -23.80 -21.27 -22.65
N PRO A 592 -24.13 -19.98 -22.88
CA PRO A 592 -25.49 -19.49 -22.75
C PRO A 592 -26.39 -20.09 -23.82
N SER A 593 -27.70 -19.90 -23.68
CA SER A 593 -28.60 -20.19 -24.81
C SER A 593 -28.31 -19.23 -25.97
N PRO A 594 -28.47 -19.66 -27.25
CA PRO A 594 -28.10 -18.85 -28.41
C PRO A 594 -28.76 -17.47 -28.53
N ALA A 595 -29.87 -17.28 -27.81
CA ALA A 595 -30.58 -16.00 -27.75
C ALA A 595 -29.93 -14.96 -26.82
N HIS A 596 -29.00 -15.35 -25.97
CA HIS A 596 -28.51 -14.51 -24.86
C HIS A 596 -27.04 -14.12 -24.98
N GLY A 597 -26.27 -14.77 -25.83
CA GLY A 597 -24.85 -14.40 -26.01
C GLY A 597 -24.06 -15.41 -26.84
N PRO A 598 -22.79 -15.09 -27.13
CA PRO A 598 -21.89 -15.98 -27.86
C PRO A 598 -21.54 -17.20 -27.01
N PRO A 599 -21.32 -18.38 -27.64
CA PRO A 599 -21.08 -19.63 -26.91
C PRO A 599 -19.78 -19.66 -26.11
N ASP A 600 -18.88 -18.74 -26.37
CA ASP A 600 -17.54 -18.64 -25.76
C ASP A 600 -17.39 -17.49 -24.76
N GLU A 601 -18.49 -16.80 -24.38
CA GLU A 601 -18.44 -15.62 -23.51
C GLU A 601 -17.74 -15.92 -22.17
N LEU A 602 -17.99 -17.06 -21.53
CA LEU A 602 -17.27 -17.46 -20.30
C LEU A 602 -15.82 -17.83 -20.54
N ARG A 603 -15.50 -18.38 -21.72
CA ARG A 603 -14.11 -18.65 -22.09
C ARG A 603 -13.30 -17.35 -22.27
N GLN A 604 -13.92 -16.30 -22.79
CA GLN A 604 -13.29 -14.99 -22.90
C GLN A 604 -12.98 -14.41 -21.51
N VAL A 605 -13.85 -14.62 -20.52
CA VAL A 605 -13.66 -14.12 -19.14
C VAL A 605 -12.67 -14.99 -18.33
N LEU A 606 -12.80 -16.32 -18.40
CA LEU A 606 -12.13 -17.25 -17.49
C LEU A 606 -11.04 -18.11 -18.17
N GLY A 607 -10.79 -17.92 -19.45
CA GLY A 607 -9.84 -18.75 -20.20
C GLY A 607 -8.43 -18.69 -19.64
N LYS A 608 -7.94 -17.49 -19.31
CA LYS A 608 -6.61 -17.27 -18.74
C LYS A 608 -6.42 -17.92 -17.36
N THR A 609 -7.50 -18.12 -16.61
CA THR A 609 -7.50 -18.74 -15.28
C THR A 609 -8.08 -20.15 -15.28
N LEU A 610 -8.12 -20.78 -16.44
CA LEU A 610 -8.58 -22.17 -16.63
C LEU A 610 -9.98 -22.44 -16.03
N GLY A 611 -10.88 -21.47 -16.19
CA GLY A 611 -12.25 -21.56 -15.71
C GLY A 611 -12.44 -21.35 -14.20
N VAL A 612 -11.42 -20.85 -13.51
CA VAL A 612 -11.51 -20.52 -12.07
C VAL A 612 -11.55 -18.99 -11.94
N PRO A 613 -12.57 -18.40 -11.33
CA PRO A 613 -12.55 -16.98 -11.03
C PRO A 613 -11.50 -16.71 -9.92
N LEU A 614 -10.42 -16.05 -10.24
CA LEU A 614 -9.33 -15.72 -9.30
C LEU A 614 -9.34 -14.23 -8.91
N PHE A 615 -9.90 -13.38 -9.77
CA PHE A 615 -9.82 -11.93 -9.65
C PHE A 615 -11.20 -11.29 -9.46
N GLN A 616 -11.22 -10.13 -8.79
CA GLN A 616 -12.45 -9.35 -8.61
C GLN A 616 -13.06 -8.95 -9.95
N GLU A 617 -12.22 -8.57 -10.91
CA GLU A 617 -12.60 -8.19 -12.26
C GLU A 617 -13.33 -9.35 -12.98
N GLN A 618 -12.86 -10.58 -12.79
CA GLN A 618 -13.54 -11.75 -13.35
C GLN A 618 -14.91 -12.01 -12.72
N ALA A 619 -15.03 -11.81 -11.39
CA ALA A 619 -16.33 -11.91 -10.72
C ALA A 619 -17.32 -10.87 -11.24
N MET A 620 -16.88 -9.62 -11.46
CA MET A 620 -17.70 -8.56 -12.08
C MET A 620 -18.10 -8.93 -13.52
N ARG A 621 -17.15 -9.38 -14.34
CA ARG A 621 -17.41 -9.78 -15.72
C ARG A 621 -18.37 -10.98 -15.81
N ILE A 622 -18.25 -11.97 -14.94
CA ILE A 622 -19.23 -13.08 -14.86
C ILE A 622 -20.63 -12.54 -14.56
N ALA A 623 -20.75 -11.64 -13.58
CA ALA A 623 -22.04 -11.03 -13.24
C ALA A 623 -22.65 -10.27 -14.42
N ILE A 624 -21.85 -9.52 -15.17
CA ILE A 624 -22.30 -8.76 -16.35
C ILE A 624 -22.66 -9.71 -17.50
N VAL A 625 -21.72 -10.54 -17.97
CA VAL A 625 -21.92 -11.31 -19.20
C VAL A 625 -22.78 -12.54 -19.00
N ALA A 626 -22.64 -13.27 -17.89
CA ALA A 626 -23.33 -14.51 -17.66
C ALA A 626 -24.63 -14.37 -16.85
N ALA A 627 -24.76 -13.34 -16.00
CA ALA A 627 -25.97 -13.13 -15.20
C ALA A 627 -26.77 -11.88 -15.59
N GLY A 628 -26.27 -11.06 -16.53
CA GLY A 628 -26.99 -9.89 -17.05
C GLY A 628 -27.06 -8.72 -16.07
N PHE A 629 -26.10 -8.57 -15.18
CA PHE A 629 -26.01 -7.42 -14.28
C PHE A 629 -25.63 -6.17 -15.06
N ALA A 630 -26.18 -5.03 -14.66
CA ALA A 630 -25.62 -3.74 -15.06
C ALA A 630 -24.19 -3.57 -14.46
N PRO A 631 -23.30 -2.80 -15.09
CA PRO A 631 -21.95 -2.54 -14.55
C PRO A 631 -21.95 -2.02 -13.11
N SER A 632 -22.89 -1.14 -12.76
CA SER A 632 -23.10 -0.63 -11.41
C SER A 632 -23.47 -1.72 -10.39
N GLU A 633 -24.30 -2.66 -10.78
CA GLU A 633 -24.70 -3.78 -9.94
C GLU A 633 -23.53 -4.76 -9.72
N ALA A 634 -22.69 -4.95 -10.74
CA ALA A 634 -21.47 -5.74 -10.62
C ALA A 634 -20.46 -5.09 -9.65
N ASP A 635 -20.34 -3.75 -9.64
CA ASP A 635 -19.54 -3.04 -8.65
C ASP A 635 -20.15 -3.14 -7.24
N GLN A 636 -21.47 -3.04 -7.10
CA GLN A 636 -22.12 -3.28 -5.82
C GLN A 636 -21.87 -4.70 -5.29
N LEU A 637 -21.89 -5.73 -6.16
CA LEU A 637 -21.51 -7.09 -5.81
C LEU A 637 -20.06 -7.14 -5.30
N ARG A 638 -19.13 -6.49 -6.01
CA ARG A 638 -17.73 -6.41 -5.61
C ARG A 638 -17.55 -5.79 -4.22
N ARG A 639 -18.25 -4.68 -3.92
CA ARG A 639 -18.22 -4.05 -2.59
C ARG A 639 -18.84 -4.93 -1.52
N ALA A 640 -19.96 -5.60 -1.83
CA ALA A 640 -20.58 -6.56 -0.93
C ALA A 640 -19.61 -7.71 -0.59
N MET A 641 -18.75 -8.15 -1.54
CA MET A 641 -17.72 -9.15 -1.27
C MET A 641 -16.74 -8.72 -0.18
N ALA A 642 -16.37 -7.46 -0.11
CA ALA A 642 -15.45 -6.92 0.91
C ALA A 642 -16.10 -6.82 2.32
N THR A 643 -17.43 -6.84 2.40
CA THR A 643 -18.19 -6.61 3.64
C THR A 643 -19.08 -7.79 4.04
N PHE A 644 -18.94 -8.95 3.43
CA PHE A 644 -19.83 -10.12 3.59
C PHE A 644 -20.18 -10.52 5.03
N ARG A 645 -19.28 -10.27 5.97
CA ARG A 645 -19.52 -10.61 7.38
C ARG A 645 -20.45 -9.62 8.13
N ARG A 646 -20.75 -8.45 7.56
CA ARG A 646 -21.45 -7.38 8.29
C ARG A 646 -22.89 -7.10 7.86
N VAL A 647 -23.31 -7.45 6.63
CA VAL A 647 -24.61 -7.05 6.11
C VAL A 647 -25.24 -8.19 5.29
N GLY A 648 -26.51 -8.52 5.54
CA GLY A 648 -27.27 -9.58 4.87
C GLY A 648 -27.54 -9.42 3.35
N THR A 649 -26.84 -8.50 2.69
CA THR A 649 -26.94 -8.17 1.25
C THR A 649 -26.50 -9.30 0.33
N ILE A 650 -25.67 -10.22 0.81
CA ILE A 650 -25.14 -11.34 0.02
C ILE A 650 -26.27 -12.26 -0.51
N LYS A 651 -27.32 -12.47 0.28
CA LYS A 651 -28.45 -13.34 -0.14
C LYS A 651 -29.17 -12.80 -1.38
N TYR A 652 -29.25 -11.47 -1.49
CA TYR A 652 -29.85 -10.83 -2.66
C TYR A 652 -28.98 -11.07 -3.90
N PHE A 653 -27.67 -10.82 -3.83
CA PHE A 653 -26.77 -11.05 -4.95
C PHE A 653 -26.66 -12.53 -5.34
N ARG A 654 -26.73 -13.44 -4.37
CA ARG A 654 -26.74 -14.88 -4.63
C ARG A 654 -27.94 -15.28 -5.51
N ALA A 655 -29.13 -14.90 -5.09
CA ALA A 655 -30.34 -15.20 -5.83
C ALA A 655 -30.28 -14.58 -7.23
N LYS A 656 -29.96 -13.30 -7.32
CA LYS A 656 -29.92 -12.57 -8.58
C LYS A 656 -28.89 -13.15 -9.57
N LEU A 657 -27.70 -13.54 -9.11
CA LEU A 657 -26.66 -14.12 -9.98
C LEU A 657 -27.08 -15.51 -10.47
N ILE A 658 -27.56 -16.37 -9.58
CA ILE A 658 -27.94 -17.73 -9.94
C ILE A 658 -29.17 -17.71 -10.89
N ASP A 659 -30.18 -16.90 -10.58
CA ASP A 659 -31.41 -16.82 -11.40
C ASP A 659 -31.09 -16.12 -12.75
N GLY A 660 -30.25 -15.10 -12.77
CA GLY A 660 -29.80 -14.44 -14.00
C GLY A 660 -29.03 -15.39 -14.93
N MET A 661 -28.08 -16.16 -14.40
CA MET A 661 -27.37 -17.18 -15.17
C MET A 661 -28.32 -18.27 -15.68
N ALA A 662 -29.24 -18.78 -14.84
CA ALA A 662 -30.23 -19.78 -15.25
C ALA A 662 -31.16 -19.25 -16.36
N ALA A 663 -31.61 -17.99 -16.27
CA ALA A 663 -32.43 -17.35 -17.30
C ALA A 663 -31.69 -17.23 -18.65
N ARG A 664 -30.38 -17.10 -18.65
CA ARG A 664 -29.53 -17.08 -19.84
C ARG A 664 -29.18 -18.47 -20.38
N GLY A 665 -29.61 -19.54 -19.71
CA GLY A 665 -29.44 -20.91 -20.15
C GLY A 665 -28.25 -21.64 -19.54
N TYR A 666 -27.62 -21.10 -18.54
CA TYR A 666 -26.55 -21.80 -17.82
C TYR A 666 -27.15 -22.85 -16.85
N PRO A 667 -26.46 -24.00 -16.65
CA PRO A 667 -26.89 -24.98 -15.64
C PRO A 667 -26.87 -24.37 -14.24
N ARG A 668 -27.94 -24.59 -13.48
CA ARG A 668 -28.12 -24.01 -12.14
C ARG A 668 -27.04 -24.44 -11.16
N ASP A 669 -26.62 -25.71 -11.22
CA ASP A 669 -25.52 -26.23 -10.43
C ASP A 669 -24.15 -25.54 -10.74
N PHE A 670 -23.96 -25.16 -12.01
CA PHE A 670 -22.81 -24.37 -12.40
C PHE A 670 -22.87 -22.94 -11.83
N ALA A 671 -24.03 -22.28 -11.92
CA ALA A 671 -24.26 -20.96 -11.37
C ALA A 671 -24.04 -20.93 -9.84
N GLU A 672 -24.49 -21.95 -9.13
CA GLU A 672 -24.28 -22.10 -7.69
C GLU A 672 -22.79 -22.28 -7.35
N ARG A 673 -22.04 -23.10 -8.11
CA ARG A 673 -20.60 -23.24 -7.95
C ARG A 673 -19.87 -21.93 -8.20
N CYS A 674 -20.22 -21.19 -9.26
CA CYS A 674 -19.66 -19.87 -9.54
C CYS A 674 -19.88 -18.90 -8.38
N PHE A 675 -21.13 -18.85 -7.84
CA PHE A 675 -21.40 -17.97 -6.72
C PHE A 675 -20.64 -18.37 -5.45
N ASN A 676 -20.57 -19.65 -5.13
CA ASN A 676 -19.81 -20.14 -3.97
C ASN A 676 -18.31 -19.83 -4.08
N GLN A 677 -17.76 -19.85 -5.29
CA GLN A 677 -16.38 -19.41 -5.54
C GLN A 677 -16.24 -17.89 -5.34
N ILE A 678 -17.18 -17.10 -5.85
CA ILE A 678 -17.23 -15.64 -5.64
C ILE A 678 -17.41 -15.31 -4.15
N GLU A 679 -18.25 -16.03 -3.43
CA GLU A 679 -18.44 -15.88 -1.98
C GLU A 679 -17.18 -16.19 -1.20
N GLY A 680 -16.38 -17.18 -1.65
CA GLY A 680 -15.06 -17.48 -1.11
C GLY A 680 -14.04 -16.34 -1.25
N PHE A 681 -14.28 -15.34 -2.12
CA PHE A 681 -13.51 -14.09 -2.15
C PHE A 681 -13.81 -13.16 -0.96
N GLY A 682 -14.87 -13.44 -0.17
CA GLY A 682 -15.42 -12.55 0.86
C GLY A 682 -14.47 -12.17 2.00
N GLU A 683 -13.26 -12.72 2.05
CA GLU A 683 -12.21 -12.22 2.94
C GLU A 683 -11.20 -11.33 2.22
N TYR A 684 -10.93 -11.56 0.91
CA TYR A 684 -10.01 -10.71 0.13
C TYR A 684 -10.05 -11.11 -1.37
N GLY A 685 -10.98 -10.57 -2.15
CA GLY A 685 -10.88 -10.65 -3.61
C GLY A 685 -9.63 -9.89 -4.08
N PHE A 686 -8.68 -10.57 -4.77
CA PHE A 686 -7.46 -9.92 -5.23
C PHE A 686 -7.72 -9.17 -6.54
N PRO A 687 -7.32 -7.92 -6.68
CA PRO A 687 -7.40 -7.19 -7.93
C PRO A 687 -6.39 -7.72 -8.94
N GLU A 688 -6.82 -8.00 -10.18
CA GLU A 688 -5.92 -8.44 -11.26
C GLU A 688 -4.84 -7.39 -11.56
N SER A 689 -5.23 -6.12 -11.60
CA SER A 689 -4.33 -4.98 -11.80
C SER A 689 -3.25 -4.86 -10.71
N HIS A 690 -3.62 -5.10 -9.44
CA HIS A 690 -2.66 -5.11 -8.34
C HIS A 690 -1.67 -6.29 -8.48
N ALA A 691 -2.18 -7.48 -8.84
CA ALA A 691 -1.34 -8.64 -9.10
C ALA A 691 -0.39 -8.38 -10.28
N ALA A 692 -0.85 -7.73 -11.35
CA ALA A 692 -0.04 -7.39 -12.51
C ALA A 692 1.07 -6.39 -12.17
N SER A 693 0.76 -5.34 -11.41
CA SER A 693 1.77 -4.36 -10.95
C SER A 693 2.86 -5.02 -10.11
N PHE A 694 2.49 -5.95 -9.22
CA PHE A 694 3.46 -6.67 -8.40
C PHE A 694 4.22 -7.73 -9.18
N ALA A 695 3.59 -8.40 -10.14
CA ALA A 695 4.27 -9.36 -11.02
C ALA A 695 5.40 -8.73 -11.83
N LEU A 696 5.30 -7.45 -12.20
CA LEU A 696 6.40 -6.69 -12.81
C LEU A 696 7.64 -6.66 -11.91
N LEU A 697 7.46 -6.35 -10.63
CA LEU A 697 8.55 -6.30 -9.68
C LEU A 697 9.07 -7.71 -9.33
N VAL A 698 8.18 -8.73 -9.31
CA VAL A 698 8.59 -10.16 -9.22
C VAL A 698 9.53 -10.50 -10.36
N TYR A 699 9.10 -10.20 -11.58
CA TYR A 699 9.88 -10.53 -12.78
C TYR A 699 11.21 -9.77 -12.82
N ALA A 700 11.19 -8.46 -12.53
CA ALA A 700 12.39 -7.62 -12.51
C ALA A 700 13.43 -8.12 -11.48
N SER A 701 13.00 -8.35 -10.24
CA SER A 701 13.89 -8.87 -9.19
C SER A 701 14.38 -10.28 -9.48
N ALA A 702 13.53 -11.15 -10.03
CA ALA A 702 13.92 -12.51 -10.45
C ALA A 702 14.90 -12.51 -11.64
N TRP A 703 14.73 -11.58 -12.59
CA TRP A 703 15.62 -11.45 -13.74
C TRP A 703 17.02 -11.03 -13.29
N ILE A 704 17.13 -10.00 -12.42
CA ILE A 704 18.42 -9.55 -11.88
C ILE A 704 19.08 -10.71 -11.11
N LYS A 705 18.36 -11.39 -10.22
CA LYS A 705 18.88 -12.57 -9.50
C LYS A 705 19.36 -13.65 -10.45
N CYS A 706 18.62 -13.94 -11.50
CA CYS A 706 18.93 -15.00 -12.47
C CYS A 706 20.19 -14.71 -13.30
N ARG A 707 20.40 -13.44 -13.66
CA ARG A 707 21.46 -13.02 -14.57
C ARG A 707 22.68 -12.46 -13.87
N TYR A 708 22.46 -11.76 -12.75
CA TYR A 708 23.48 -11.02 -11.99
C TYR A 708 23.27 -11.25 -10.48
N PRO A 709 23.44 -12.52 -10.02
CA PRO A 709 23.20 -12.85 -8.62
C PRO A 709 24.12 -12.13 -7.64
N ASP A 710 25.31 -11.73 -8.05
CA ASP A 710 26.26 -10.86 -7.33
C ASP A 710 25.66 -9.46 -7.09
N VAL A 711 25.20 -8.84 -8.15
CA VAL A 711 24.52 -7.52 -8.11
C VAL A 711 23.27 -7.58 -7.24
N PHE A 712 22.45 -8.61 -7.42
CA PHE A 712 21.22 -8.77 -6.64
C PHE A 712 21.49 -8.92 -5.14
N ALA A 713 22.46 -9.77 -4.78
CA ALA A 713 22.84 -9.99 -3.39
C ALA A 713 23.40 -8.71 -2.75
N ALA A 714 24.29 -7.99 -3.45
CA ALA A 714 24.85 -6.71 -2.97
C ALA A 714 23.76 -5.66 -2.77
N ALA A 715 22.87 -5.47 -3.75
CA ALA A 715 21.76 -4.52 -3.66
C ALA A 715 20.78 -4.86 -2.52
N LEU A 716 20.49 -6.16 -2.33
CA LEU A 716 19.59 -6.64 -1.28
C LEU A 716 20.21 -6.45 0.12
N LEU A 717 21.50 -6.70 0.28
CA LEU A 717 22.24 -6.44 1.53
C LEU A 717 22.25 -4.95 1.88
N ASN A 718 22.50 -4.08 0.88
CA ASN A 718 22.51 -2.63 1.06
C ASN A 718 21.11 -2.01 1.25
N SER A 719 20.05 -2.77 1.02
CA SER A 719 18.66 -2.32 1.22
C SER A 719 18.05 -2.80 2.53
N GLN A 720 18.86 -3.35 3.45
CA GLN A 720 18.36 -3.79 4.77
C GLN A 720 18.02 -2.58 5.67
N PRO A 721 16.99 -2.70 6.57
CA PRO A 721 16.19 -3.91 6.83
C PRO A 721 15.08 -4.11 5.79
N MET A 722 15.19 -5.17 4.99
CA MET A 722 14.20 -5.53 3.98
C MET A 722 14.06 -7.06 3.86
N GLY A 723 12.81 -7.54 3.64
CA GLY A 723 12.53 -8.95 3.46
C GLY A 723 12.53 -9.75 4.77
N PHE A 724 12.55 -11.08 4.62
CA PHE A 724 12.45 -12.04 5.73
C PHE A 724 13.79 -12.72 6.05
N TYR A 725 14.86 -12.31 5.39
CA TYR A 725 16.15 -13.01 5.43
C TYR A 725 17.20 -12.22 6.20
N ALA A 726 17.92 -12.94 7.05
CA ALA A 726 19.13 -12.39 7.65
C ALA A 726 20.25 -12.26 6.58
N PRO A 727 21.18 -11.31 6.73
CA PRO A 727 22.31 -11.13 5.79
C PRO A 727 23.05 -12.43 5.45
N ALA A 728 23.26 -13.29 6.46
CA ALA A 728 23.91 -14.59 6.26
C ALA A 728 23.16 -15.54 5.31
N GLN A 729 21.83 -15.41 5.21
CA GLN A 729 21.02 -16.22 4.28
C GLN A 729 21.15 -15.71 2.85
N ILE A 730 21.24 -14.39 2.67
CA ILE A 730 21.47 -13.76 1.36
C ILE A 730 22.86 -14.13 0.84
N VAL A 731 23.88 -14.04 1.70
CA VAL A 731 25.26 -14.48 1.37
C VAL A 731 25.30 -15.93 0.95
N ARG A 732 24.63 -16.82 1.68
CA ARG A 732 24.55 -18.25 1.33
C ARG A 732 23.87 -18.45 -0.02
N ASP A 733 22.76 -17.77 -0.27
CA ASP A 733 22.06 -17.85 -1.56
C ASP A 733 22.97 -17.40 -2.72
N ALA A 734 23.74 -16.33 -2.56
CA ALA A 734 24.71 -15.90 -3.55
C ALA A 734 25.81 -16.96 -3.80
N GLN A 735 26.34 -17.58 -2.74
CA GLN A 735 27.31 -18.67 -2.85
C GLN A 735 26.74 -19.92 -3.55
N GLU A 736 25.47 -20.26 -3.31
CA GLU A 736 24.76 -21.34 -4.01
C GLU A 736 24.59 -21.05 -5.50
N HIS A 737 24.61 -19.76 -5.90
CA HIS A 737 24.64 -19.31 -7.30
C HIS A 737 26.08 -19.19 -7.88
N GLY A 738 27.08 -19.65 -7.15
CA GLY A 738 28.47 -19.68 -7.62
C GLY A 738 29.25 -18.38 -7.43
N ILE A 739 28.71 -17.44 -6.66
CA ILE A 739 29.37 -16.18 -6.34
C ILE A 739 30.37 -16.39 -5.20
N GLU A 740 31.60 -15.98 -5.40
CA GLU A 740 32.61 -15.93 -4.35
C GLU A 740 32.35 -14.71 -3.45
N VAL A 741 32.11 -14.96 -2.17
CA VAL A 741 31.88 -13.90 -1.18
C VAL A 741 33.04 -13.88 -0.20
N CYS A 742 33.86 -12.84 -0.28
CA CYS A 742 34.98 -12.61 0.60
C CYS A 742 34.55 -11.92 1.90
N ALA A 743 35.34 -12.09 2.95
CA ALA A 743 35.14 -11.33 4.19
C ALA A 743 35.39 -9.83 3.93
N VAL A 744 34.63 -8.98 4.63
CA VAL A 744 34.85 -7.53 4.57
C VAL A 744 36.28 -7.20 5.05
N ASP A 745 37.05 -6.50 4.23
CA ASP A 745 38.42 -6.05 4.54
C ASP A 745 38.53 -4.56 4.28
N ILE A 746 38.93 -3.80 5.29
CA ILE A 746 39.03 -2.33 5.24
C ILE A 746 39.98 -1.82 4.16
N ASN A 747 40.92 -2.65 3.68
CA ASN A 747 41.87 -2.25 2.65
C ASN A 747 41.36 -2.54 1.23
N PHE A 748 40.37 -3.42 1.06
CA PHE A 748 39.96 -3.93 -0.23
C PHE A 748 38.46 -3.80 -0.46
N SER A 749 37.67 -3.57 0.61
CA SER A 749 36.21 -3.42 0.47
C SER A 749 35.86 -1.94 0.29
N ASP A 750 35.19 -1.64 -0.81
CA ASP A 750 34.59 -0.33 -1.06
C ASP A 750 33.22 -0.23 -0.38
N TRP A 751 32.71 1.00 -0.23
CA TRP A 751 31.43 1.26 0.42
C TRP A 751 30.19 0.93 -0.46
N ASP A 752 30.38 0.38 -1.63
CA ASP A 752 29.29 0.07 -2.58
C ASP A 752 28.47 -1.15 -2.20
#